data_fe6b25e218fe15ade77a77875d4c116c
#
_entry.id   fe6b25e218fe15ade77a77875d4c116c
#
_cell.length_a   1.000
_cell.length_b   1.000
_cell.length_c   1.000
_cell.angle_alpha   90.00
_cell.angle_beta   90.00
_cell.angle_gamma   90.00
#
_symmetry.space_group_name_H-M   'P 1'
#
loop_
_entity.id
_entity.type
_entity.pdbx_description
1 polymer ?
#
loop_
_entity_poly.entity_id
_entity_poly.type
_entity_poly.pdbx_seq_one_letter_code
_entity_poly.pdbx_strand_id
1 'polypeptide(L)'
;VTAGAEPPGGAGRREPRTGAELTALRERAKELSCLYRADEILSCDERPLGETLQALVEALPSGFQFSGACAARVLLDGQVHAGPGFVDAPDAIRAPIRCDEAVIGELAIRYLEPRPAADEGPFLVEERRLLDAVAERIGHFVSECRRRTQRGDAGSGGADGGDPDGTDPDRFAVVLAFLRGTDRKLLIKLTRRMINHLGWSGVSEADTLLQDGAPSTEGADGDENRPSARATLRDVNSLAERTFRLAAAHLGERDVLACLRAWTVEDRVAFLSSALESLETSLSDLAGLLERFQAMELDVVALPAAAKTGLKVALLRRFFTEDLAFINSAKDVVEVADFHELATRTVMPPGSYGKLGGKGAGLFLAGRVAQRSTRHRDLLAGVRVPRTWYVASDAQQHFIRHNDLDEVYDQKYREIEQVRREYPYLVQLFKASPFPPDLAQGLAAALDAFGDRPIIVRSSSLLEDRIGSAFSGKYKSLFLANQGCKAERLAALQDAIAEVYASVFGPDPIEYRARRGLLDVHEQMGILIQEVVGRRIGPYFMPTWSGVAFGTNEFRWSSRIRREDGLMRLVPGLGTRAVDRLTDDYPILIAPGQPQLRVNTTPEEIVRYAPRNVDVIDLESGTFTTVDAAELLRRHGREIPGIHRLVSKFEHGLVRKPLGTAMDFAHDEHVFTFEGLIADTPLVPRIRALLELLQERVGAPVDIEFASDGDDFYLLQCRAQGHGGDSAPATIPLDVSRNRILFSANRFVSNGRVPDIGHIVYVDEEAYAALPDVKSMRQVGEVVGKLNKVLPKGRFILIGPGRWGSRGDIRLGVSVTYSQINNTAMLIEVARQQGSYVPDVSFGTHFFQDLVESDIRYLPLYPDQPDVVFDDDFFRHAHNVLPDLLPRYADLAAVIRVIDVAASAGGKVLRVFLNADLDQALAVLVEPSEVPGS
;
A
#
# COMPACT_ATOMS: atom_id res chain seq x y z
N VAL A 1 -59.46 8.54 -19.22
CA VAL A 1 -59.79 8.16 -20.59
C VAL A 1 -58.52 8.10 -21.39
N THR A 2 -58.09 6.87 -21.66
CA THR A 2 -57.49 6.28 -22.86
C THR A 2 -56.05 6.58 -23.26
N ALA A 3 -55.34 5.51 -23.37
CA ALA A 3 -54.31 5.11 -24.32
C ALA A 3 -52.93 5.71 -24.09
N GLY A 4 -51.88 5.01 -23.70
CA GLY A 4 -51.39 3.75 -24.32
C GLY A 4 -50.26 4.14 -25.27
N ALA A 5 -49.04 4.32 -24.77
CA ALA A 5 -47.83 4.25 -25.60
C ALA A 5 -46.75 3.48 -24.80
N GLU A 6 -46.46 2.24 -25.27
CA GLU A 6 -45.29 1.50 -24.85
C GLU A 6 -44.01 2.24 -25.23
N PRO A 7 -42.94 2.19 -24.38
CA PRO A 7 -41.62 2.67 -24.76
C PRO A 7 -40.95 1.62 -25.69
N PRO A 8 -40.10 2.05 -26.64
CA PRO A 8 -39.42 1.16 -27.57
C PRO A 8 -38.39 0.27 -26.88
N GLY A 9 -38.38 -0.95 -27.35
CA GLY A 9 -37.70 -2.10 -26.84
C GLY A 9 -36.19 -1.97 -26.52
N GLY A 10 -35.88 -2.74 -25.54
CA GLY A 10 -34.66 -3.16 -24.95
C GLY A 10 -33.36 -3.02 -25.74
N ALA A 11 -32.45 -2.27 -25.14
CA ALA A 11 -31.03 -2.58 -25.27
C ALA A 11 -30.80 -3.99 -24.70
N GLY A 12 -30.44 -4.93 -25.57
CA GLY A 12 -30.26 -6.33 -25.22
C GLY A 12 -29.25 -6.46 -24.07
N ARG A 13 -29.74 -6.96 -22.95
CA ARG A 13 -28.91 -7.59 -21.93
C ARG A 13 -28.10 -8.67 -22.64
N ARG A 14 -26.78 -8.48 -22.75
CA ARG A 14 -25.88 -9.60 -23.09
C ARG A 14 -26.00 -10.57 -21.93
N GLU A 15 -26.63 -11.73 -22.21
CA GLU A 15 -26.63 -12.87 -21.28
C GLU A 15 -25.19 -13.17 -20.85
N PRO A 16 -24.94 -13.56 -19.59
CA PRO A 16 -23.63 -14.01 -19.15
C PRO A 16 -23.23 -15.19 -20.06
N ARG A 17 -22.04 -15.11 -20.62
CA ARG A 17 -21.47 -16.17 -21.48
C ARG A 17 -21.61 -17.51 -20.77
N THR A 18 -22.22 -18.46 -21.38
CA THR A 18 -22.49 -19.79 -20.80
C THR A 18 -21.18 -20.48 -20.43
N GLY A 19 -21.19 -21.33 -19.39
CA GLY A 19 -19.99 -22.08 -18.96
C GLY A 19 -19.31 -22.86 -20.12
N ALA A 20 -20.09 -23.23 -21.14
CA ALA A 20 -19.58 -23.89 -22.37
C ALA A 20 -18.67 -22.97 -23.21
N GLU A 21 -18.99 -21.67 -23.35
CA GLU A 21 -18.13 -20.72 -24.08
C GLU A 21 -16.81 -20.47 -23.34
N LEU A 22 -16.85 -20.49 -22.00
CA LEU A 22 -15.68 -20.37 -21.17
C LEU A 22 -14.73 -21.57 -21.30
N THR A 23 -15.30 -22.78 -21.33
CA THR A 23 -14.56 -24.02 -21.52
C THR A 23 -13.92 -24.05 -22.91
N ALA A 24 -14.64 -23.68 -23.96
CA ALA A 24 -14.13 -23.64 -25.32
C ALA A 24 -12.95 -22.63 -25.49
N LEU A 25 -13.04 -21.47 -24.83
CA LEU A 25 -11.94 -20.48 -24.83
C LEU A 25 -10.71 -20.97 -24.07
N ARG A 26 -10.89 -21.71 -22.98
CA ARG A 26 -9.80 -22.32 -22.20
C ARG A 26 -9.07 -23.40 -23.02
N GLU A 27 -9.79 -24.25 -23.69
CA GLU A 27 -9.20 -25.32 -24.55
C GLU A 27 -8.41 -24.71 -25.71
N ARG A 28 -8.95 -23.70 -26.40
CA ARG A 28 -8.20 -22.97 -27.45
C ARG A 28 -6.92 -22.30 -26.91
N ALA A 29 -6.92 -21.88 -25.61
CA ALA A 29 -5.75 -21.32 -24.98
C ALA A 29 -4.63 -22.35 -24.85
N LYS A 30 -4.97 -23.56 -24.40
CA LYS A 30 -4.03 -24.67 -24.24
C LYS A 30 -3.44 -25.09 -25.57
N GLU A 31 -4.30 -25.25 -26.60
CA GLU A 31 -3.91 -25.68 -27.94
C GLU A 31 -2.85 -24.76 -28.56
N LEU A 32 -3.09 -23.44 -28.55
CA LEU A 32 -2.14 -22.48 -29.09
C LEU A 32 -0.85 -22.40 -28.28
N SER A 33 -0.92 -22.45 -26.96
CA SER A 33 0.27 -22.50 -26.11
C SER A 33 1.11 -23.75 -26.38
N CYS A 34 0.44 -24.89 -26.58
CA CYS A 34 1.09 -26.15 -26.92
C CYS A 34 1.80 -26.05 -28.30
N LEU A 35 1.12 -25.47 -29.29
CA LEU A 35 1.72 -25.29 -30.64
C LEU A 35 2.96 -24.40 -30.60
N TYR A 36 2.92 -23.28 -29.87
CA TYR A 36 4.09 -22.40 -29.67
C TYR A 36 5.23 -23.10 -28.92
N ARG A 37 4.91 -23.90 -27.89
CA ARG A 37 5.91 -24.65 -27.14
C ARG A 37 6.54 -25.77 -27.99
N ALA A 38 5.74 -26.43 -28.81
CA ALA A 38 6.21 -27.41 -29.82
C ALA A 38 7.19 -26.76 -30.78
N ASP A 39 6.86 -25.59 -31.33
CA ASP A 39 7.74 -24.82 -32.20
C ASP A 39 9.03 -24.38 -31.51
N GLU A 40 8.97 -23.93 -30.27
CA GLU A 40 10.15 -23.57 -29.45
C GLU A 40 11.09 -24.76 -29.27
N ILE A 41 10.55 -25.94 -28.92
CA ILE A 41 11.32 -27.18 -28.77
C ILE A 41 11.98 -27.59 -30.09
N LEU A 42 11.23 -27.55 -31.19
CA LEU A 42 11.70 -27.89 -32.55
C LEU A 42 12.64 -26.85 -33.14
N SER A 43 12.72 -25.66 -32.59
CA SER A 43 13.66 -24.60 -33.02
C SER A 43 14.98 -24.61 -32.28
N CYS A 44 15.21 -25.51 -31.32
CA CYS A 44 16.44 -25.58 -30.54
C CYS A 44 17.54 -26.33 -31.32
N ASP A 45 18.47 -25.60 -31.92
CA ASP A 45 19.52 -26.14 -32.81
C ASP A 45 20.61 -26.98 -32.10
N GLU A 46 20.67 -26.97 -30.78
CA GLU A 46 21.76 -27.61 -30.02
C GLU A 46 21.44 -29.04 -29.55
N ARG A 47 20.18 -29.51 -29.72
CA ARG A 47 19.77 -30.83 -29.22
C ARG A 47 19.76 -31.90 -30.31
N PRO A 48 20.20 -33.13 -29.99
CA PRO A 48 20.04 -34.29 -30.86
C PRO A 48 18.55 -34.51 -31.19
N LEU A 49 18.23 -34.97 -32.42
CA LEU A 49 16.87 -35.22 -32.89
C LEU A 49 16.03 -36.08 -31.91
N GLY A 50 16.62 -37.13 -31.35
CA GLY A 50 15.93 -38.01 -30.38
C GLY A 50 15.54 -37.29 -29.10
N GLU A 51 16.42 -36.44 -28.55
CA GLU A 51 16.17 -35.66 -27.35
C GLU A 51 15.10 -34.57 -27.58
N THR A 52 15.14 -33.96 -28.78
CA THR A 52 14.14 -32.96 -29.20
C THR A 52 12.75 -33.59 -29.29
N LEU A 53 12.65 -34.78 -29.93
CA LEU A 53 11.38 -35.51 -30.05
C LEU A 53 10.87 -35.98 -28.67
N GLN A 54 11.77 -36.41 -27.76
CA GLN A 54 11.38 -36.80 -26.41
C GLN A 54 10.85 -35.62 -25.63
N ALA A 55 11.50 -34.46 -25.67
CA ALA A 55 11.05 -33.23 -25.03
C ALA A 55 9.68 -32.77 -25.59
N LEU A 56 9.47 -32.95 -26.90
CA LEU A 56 8.20 -32.61 -27.55
C LEU A 56 7.06 -33.53 -27.04
N VAL A 57 7.30 -34.83 -26.98
CA VAL A 57 6.33 -35.81 -26.47
C VAL A 57 5.90 -35.53 -25.05
N GLU A 58 6.81 -35.04 -24.21
CA GLU A 58 6.53 -34.64 -22.81
C GLU A 58 5.74 -33.34 -22.73
N ALA A 59 5.88 -32.45 -23.70
CA ALA A 59 5.21 -31.15 -23.71
C ALA A 59 3.78 -31.20 -24.27
N LEU A 60 3.53 -32.10 -25.24
CA LEU A 60 2.27 -32.20 -26.01
C LEU A 60 1.00 -32.40 -25.14
N PRO A 61 1.01 -33.22 -24.07
CA PRO A 61 -0.19 -33.41 -23.24
C PRO A 61 -0.79 -32.10 -22.71
N SER A 62 0.00 -31.05 -22.53
CA SER A 62 -0.46 -29.76 -22.03
C SER A 62 -1.48 -29.07 -22.94
N GLY A 63 -1.54 -29.40 -24.22
CA GLY A 63 -2.47 -28.86 -25.20
C GLY A 63 -3.84 -29.54 -25.28
N PHE A 64 -4.03 -30.63 -24.53
CA PHE A 64 -5.25 -31.44 -24.56
C PHE A 64 -6.14 -31.21 -23.35
N GLN A 65 -7.44 -31.45 -23.50
CA GLN A 65 -8.45 -31.13 -22.48
C GLN A 65 -8.12 -31.74 -21.11
N PHE A 66 -7.72 -33.02 -21.09
CA PHE A 66 -7.36 -33.75 -19.88
C PHE A 66 -5.84 -33.99 -19.81
N SER A 67 -5.07 -32.94 -19.74
CA SER A 67 -3.59 -32.94 -19.78
C SER A 67 -2.93 -33.91 -18.80
N GLY A 68 -3.47 -34.02 -17.57
CA GLY A 68 -2.94 -34.92 -16.53
C GLY A 68 -3.18 -36.43 -16.78
N ALA A 69 -4.06 -36.77 -17.72
CA ALA A 69 -4.39 -38.14 -18.09
C ALA A 69 -4.12 -38.41 -19.59
N CYS A 70 -3.24 -37.61 -20.20
CA CYS A 70 -2.92 -37.66 -21.63
C CYS A 70 -1.47 -38.07 -21.82
N ALA A 71 -1.19 -38.89 -22.82
CA ALA A 71 0.16 -39.25 -23.21
C ALA A 71 0.32 -39.20 -24.76
N ALA A 72 1.52 -38.83 -25.19
CA ALA A 72 1.88 -38.68 -26.58
C ALA A 72 2.95 -39.71 -26.99
N ARG A 73 2.99 -40.05 -28.30
CA ARG A 73 4.03 -40.89 -28.89
C ARG A 73 4.36 -40.36 -30.30
N VAL A 74 5.63 -40.26 -30.62
CA VAL A 74 6.15 -40.08 -31.97
C VAL A 74 6.82 -41.37 -32.43
N LEU A 75 6.40 -41.89 -33.56
CA LEU A 75 7.09 -42.96 -34.28
C LEU A 75 7.75 -42.31 -35.51
N LEU A 76 9.05 -42.32 -35.61
CA LEU A 76 9.78 -41.73 -36.71
C LEU A 76 10.90 -42.70 -37.21
N ASP A 77 10.90 -43.03 -38.51
CA ASP A 77 11.89 -43.94 -39.13
C ASP A 77 12.07 -45.25 -38.32
N GLY A 78 11.00 -45.78 -37.73
CA GLY A 78 11.02 -46.96 -36.90
C GLY A 78 11.49 -46.82 -35.46
N GLN A 79 11.91 -45.60 -35.04
CA GLN A 79 12.23 -45.29 -33.67
C GLN A 79 10.99 -44.74 -32.93
N VAL A 80 10.81 -45.12 -31.68
CA VAL A 80 9.67 -44.76 -30.87
C VAL A 80 10.11 -43.82 -29.75
N HIS A 81 9.50 -42.62 -29.67
CA HIS A 81 9.60 -41.70 -28.57
C HIS A 81 8.23 -41.60 -27.91
N ALA A 82 8.12 -41.96 -26.66
CA ALA A 82 6.83 -42.02 -25.96
C ALA A 82 6.88 -41.35 -24.56
N GLY A 83 5.80 -40.69 -24.24
CA GLY A 83 5.57 -40.13 -22.89
C GLY A 83 5.25 -41.22 -21.86
N PRO A 84 5.36 -40.90 -20.54
CA PRO A 84 5.07 -41.85 -19.47
C PRO A 84 3.67 -42.47 -19.60
N GLY A 85 3.61 -43.82 -19.54
CA GLY A 85 2.33 -44.56 -19.56
C GLY A 85 1.66 -44.69 -20.93
N PHE A 86 2.27 -44.23 -22.02
CA PHE A 86 1.69 -44.46 -23.36
C PHE A 86 1.71 -45.95 -23.72
N VAL A 87 0.54 -46.47 -24.05
CA VAL A 87 0.37 -47.85 -24.60
C VAL A 87 -0.48 -47.70 -25.86
N ASP A 88 -0.03 -48.32 -26.95
CA ASP A 88 -0.73 -48.26 -28.25
C ASP A 88 -2.10 -48.91 -28.17
N ALA A 89 -3.14 -48.18 -28.55
CA ALA A 89 -4.50 -48.69 -28.49
C ALA A 89 -5.38 -48.07 -29.60
N PRO A 90 -6.52 -48.72 -29.94
CA PRO A 90 -7.40 -48.24 -31.01
C PRO A 90 -8.04 -46.88 -30.77
N ASP A 91 -8.13 -46.45 -29.53
CA ASP A 91 -8.75 -45.18 -29.09
C ASP A 91 -7.79 -43.96 -29.15
N ALA A 92 -6.54 -44.16 -29.59
CA ALA A 92 -5.61 -43.08 -29.87
C ALA A 92 -5.94 -42.34 -31.18
N ILE A 93 -5.92 -40.98 -31.14
CA ILE A 93 -5.92 -40.19 -32.39
C ILE A 93 -4.49 -40.15 -32.97
N ARG A 94 -4.38 -40.15 -34.30
CA ARG A 94 -3.10 -40.30 -35.00
C ARG A 94 -3.01 -39.32 -36.18
N ALA A 95 -1.84 -38.70 -36.33
CA ALA A 95 -1.52 -37.86 -37.48
C ALA A 95 -0.23 -38.34 -38.19
N PRO A 96 -0.21 -38.46 -39.54
CA PRO A 96 0.99 -38.85 -40.26
C PRO A 96 2.02 -37.71 -40.25
N ILE A 97 3.27 -38.05 -39.97
CA ILE A 97 4.42 -37.14 -40.12
C ILE A 97 4.92 -37.29 -41.54
N ARG A 98 4.91 -36.17 -42.30
CA ARG A 98 5.31 -36.16 -43.72
C ARG A 98 6.57 -35.35 -43.91
N CYS A 99 7.48 -35.88 -44.72
CA CYS A 99 8.65 -35.18 -45.22
C CYS A 99 8.57 -35.19 -46.73
N ASP A 100 8.47 -34.01 -47.34
CA ASP A 100 8.22 -33.82 -48.76
C ASP A 100 7.03 -34.67 -49.30
N GLU A 101 6.36 -35.18 -49.56
CA GLU A 101 5.19 -36.03 -49.87
C GLU A 101 5.20 -37.44 -49.20
N ALA A 102 6.33 -37.86 -48.65
CA ALA A 102 6.46 -39.22 -48.08
C ALA A 102 6.08 -39.25 -46.60
N VAL A 103 5.30 -40.23 -46.18
CA VAL A 103 5.02 -40.49 -44.74
C VAL A 103 6.23 -41.16 -44.13
N ILE A 104 6.92 -40.47 -43.19
CA ILE A 104 8.12 -40.92 -42.53
C ILE A 104 7.84 -41.40 -41.09
N GLY A 105 6.65 -41.13 -40.56
CA GLY A 105 6.29 -41.46 -39.21
C GLY A 105 4.83 -41.16 -38.85
N GLU A 106 4.54 -41.25 -37.59
CA GLU A 106 3.22 -41.02 -37.00
C GLU A 106 3.34 -40.36 -35.65
N LEU A 107 2.52 -39.34 -35.41
CA LEU A 107 2.28 -38.76 -34.10
C LEU A 107 0.96 -39.32 -33.55
N ALA A 108 0.95 -39.85 -32.34
CA ALA A 108 -0.24 -40.40 -31.69
C ALA A 108 -0.43 -39.82 -30.31
N ILE A 109 -1.67 -39.55 -29.95
CA ILE A 109 -2.10 -39.07 -28.62
C ILE A 109 -3.23 -39.96 -28.13
N ARG A 110 -3.22 -40.27 -26.81
CA ARG A 110 -4.34 -40.95 -26.15
C ARG A 110 -4.54 -40.48 -24.74
N TYR A 111 -5.78 -40.63 -24.25
CA TYR A 111 -6.10 -40.53 -22.83
C TYR A 111 -5.84 -41.86 -22.13
N LEU A 112 -5.14 -41.82 -21.00
CA LEU A 112 -4.75 -43.00 -20.22
C LEU A 112 -5.93 -43.63 -19.46
N GLU A 113 -7.03 -42.85 -19.30
CA GLU A 113 -8.26 -43.25 -18.65
C GLU A 113 -9.44 -42.99 -19.57
N PRO A 114 -10.54 -43.79 -19.46
CA PRO A 114 -11.74 -43.53 -20.24
C PRO A 114 -12.29 -42.12 -20.01
N ARG A 115 -12.58 -41.38 -21.08
CA ARG A 115 -13.16 -40.04 -21.07
C ARG A 115 -14.53 -40.02 -21.78
N PRO A 116 -15.39 -39.02 -21.47
CA PRO A 116 -16.65 -38.85 -22.19
C PRO A 116 -16.44 -38.72 -23.69
N ALA A 117 -17.38 -39.22 -24.47
CA ALA A 117 -17.35 -39.08 -25.93
C ALA A 117 -17.48 -37.57 -26.30
N ALA A 118 -16.63 -37.15 -27.25
CA ALA A 118 -16.58 -35.81 -27.84
C ALA A 118 -16.74 -35.94 -29.36
N ASP A 119 -16.09 -35.07 -30.15
CA ASP A 119 -16.24 -35.04 -31.63
C ASP A 119 -15.59 -36.24 -32.34
N GLU A 120 -14.37 -36.63 -31.96
CA GLU A 120 -13.66 -37.80 -32.45
C GLU A 120 -13.31 -38.74 -31.28
N GLY A 121 -14.18 -39.65 -30.91
CA GLY A 121 -14.03 -40.49 -29.73
C GLY A 121 -14.03 -39.60 -28.48
N PRO A 122 -12.97 -39.59 -27.64
CA PRO A 122 -12.87 -38.70 -26.50
C PRO A 122 -12.23 -37.33 -26.79
N PHE A 123 -11.92 -37.00 -28.04
CA PHE A 123 -11.19 -35.80 -28.44
C PHE A 123 -12.08 -34.78 -29.14
N LEU A 124 -11.71 -33.48 -28.98
CA LEU A 124 -12.34 -32.36 -29.67
C LEU A 124 -11.81 -32.22 -31.10
N VAL A 125 -12.59 -31.62 -32.02
CA VAL A 125 -12.12 -31.30 -33.39
C VAL A 125 -10.89 -30.39 -33.36
N GLU A 126 -10.83 -29.48 -32.41
CA GLU A 126 -9.70 -28.59 -32.23
C GLU A 126 -8.45 -29.35 -31.79
N GLU A 127 -8.55 -30.33 -30.93
CA GLU A 127 -7.44 -31.21 -30.53
C GLU A 127 -6.90 -32.01 -31.68
N ARG A 128 -7.77 -32.44 -32.58
CA ARG A 128 -7.39 -33.10 -33.85
C ARG A 128 -6.54 -32.16 -34.72
N ARG A 129 -6.99 -30.91 -34.88
CA ARG A 129 -6.28 -29.91 -35.68
C ARG A 129 -4.92 -29.55 -35.08
N LEU A 130 -4.84 -29.49 -33.75
CA LEU A 130 -3.56 -29.30 -33.03
C LEU A 130 -2.59 -30.47 -33.37
N LEU A 131 -3.08 -31.71 -33.30
CA LEU A 131 -2.27 -32.89 -33.59
C LEU A 131 -1.74 -32.84 -35.03
N ASP A 132 -2.59 -32.50 -35.99
CA ASP A 132 -2.22 -32.42 -37.40
C ASP A 132 -1.18 -31.31 -37.65
N ALA A 133 -1.35 -30.11 -37.01
CA ALA A 133 -0.39 -29.01 -37.10
C ALA A 133 0.97 -29.34 -36.49
N VAL A 134 1.00 -30.04 -35.35
CA VAL A 134 2.26 -30.47 -34.74
C VAL A 134 2.94 -31.56 -35.60
N ALA A 135 2.20 -32.51 -36.16
CA ALA A 135 2.74 -33.53 -37.04
C ALA A 135 3.40 -32.92 -38.32
N GLU A 136 2.75 -31.94 -38.91
CA GLU A 136 3.30 -31.13 -40.02
C GLU A 136 4.60 -30.43 -39.60
N ARG A 137 4.63 -29.83 -38.43
CA ARG A 137 5.82 -29.13 -37.92
C ARG A 137 6.98 -30.08 -37.62
N ILE A 138 6.71 -31.29 -37.10
CA ILE A 138 7.74 -32.34 -36.95
C ILE A 138 8.31 -32.71 -38.33
N GLY A 139 7.46 -32.87 -39.31
CA GLY A 139 7.90 -33.18 -40.69
C GLY A 139 8.86 -32.14 -41.25
N HIS A 140 8.54 -30.85 -41.11
CA HIS A 140 9.42 -29.76 -41.53
C HIS A 140 10.76 -29.78 -40.78
N PHE A 141 10.74 -29.97 -39.48
CA PHE A 141 11.95 -30.06 -38.66
C PHE A 141 12.87 -31.21 -39.11
N VAL A 142 12.29 -32.41 -39.35
CA VAL A 142 13.05 -33.56 -39.82
C VAL A 142 13.64 -33.32 -41.21
N SER A 143 12.88 -32.70 -42.12
CA SER A 143 13.39 -32.30 -43.45
C SER A 143 14.60 -31.36 -43.30
N GLU A 144 14.56 -30.39 -42.39
CA GLU A 144 15.65 -29.46 -42.11
C GLU A 144 16.89 -30.19 -41.56
N CYS A 145 16.69 -31.06 -40.55
CA CYS A 145 17.77 -31.88 -39.97
C CYS A 145 18.45 -32.76 -41.05
N ARG A 146 17.67 -33.42 -41.90
CA ARG A 146 18.23 -34.27 -42.97
C ARG A 146 19.02 -33.45 -44.00
N ARG A 147 18.55 -32.26 -44.37
CA ARG A 147 19.27 -31.34 -45.25
C ARG A 147 20.59 -30.86 -44.65
N ARG A 148 20.63 -30.56 -43.33
CA ARG A 148 21.86 -30.19 -42.61
C ARG A 148 22.87 -31.34 -42.57
N THR A 149 22.45 -32.56 -42.29
CA THR A 149 23.33 -33.74 -42.28
C THR A 149 23.92 -34.00 -43.68
N GLN A 150 23.12 -33.86 -44.75
CA GLN A 150 23.62 -34.01 -46.14
C GLN A 150 24.60 -32.90 -46.55
N ARG A 151 24.47 -31.67 -45.99
CA ARG A 151 25.44 -30.59 -46.21
C ARG A 151 26.72 -30.75 -45.38
N GLY A 152 26.64 -31.43 -44.22
CA GLY A 152 27.80 -31.71 -43.35
C GLY A 152 28.69 -32.82 -43.92
N ASP A 153 28.17 -33.78 -44.69
CA ASP A 153 28.89 -34.91 -45.33
C ASP A 153 29.53 -34.53 -46.69
N ALA A 154 29.12 -33.42 -47.34
CA ALA A 154 29.78 -32.86 -48.50
C ALA A 154 30.89 -31.88 -48.07
N GLY A 155 32.06 -32.46 -47.79
CA GLY A 155 33.24 -31.81 -47.26
C GLY A 155 33.73 -30.59 -48.08
N SER A 156 34.19 -29.61 -47.36
CA SER A 156 35.19 -28.58 -47.61
C SER A 156 35.57 -28.38 -49.12
N GLY A 157 34.99 -27.36 -49.75
CA GLY A 157 35.49 -26.85 -51.01
C GLY A 157 34.54 -25.89 -51.71
N GLY A 158 34.88 -24.59 -51.69
CA GLY A 158 34.36 -23.64 -52.65
C GLY A 158 33.23 -22.75 -52.20
N ALA A 159 33.61 -21.54 -51.92
CA ALA A 159 32.71 -20.38 -51.83
C ALA A 159 32.09 -20.11 -53.21
N ASP A 160 30.91 -19.60 -53.18
CA ASP A 160 30.20 -18.81 -54.18
C ASP A 160 29.07 -19.51 -54.94
N GLY A 161 27.88 -18.96 -54.90
CA GLY A 161 26.73 -19.33 -55.67
C GLY A 161 25.47 -19.66 -54.83
N GLY A 162 24.92 -18.69 -54.10
CA GLY A 162 23.62 -18.81 -53.42
C GLY A 162 22.52 -18.92 -54.51
N ASP A 163 21.80 -20.04 -54.49
CA ASP A 163 20.49 -20.18 -55.15
C ASP A 163 19.40 -19.55 -54.23
N PRO A 164 18.74 -18.48 -54.65
CA PRO A 164 17.79 -17.78 -53.80
C PRO A 164 16.39 -18.42 -53.70
N ASP A 165 16.18 -19.64 -54.26
CA ASP A 165 14.83 -20.20 -54.38
C ASP A 165 14.67 -21.57 -53.68
N GLY A 166 15.31 -21.74 -52.55
CA GLY A 166 15.03 -22.83 -51.62
C GLY A 166 13.99 -22.39 -50.60
N THR A 167 12.71 -22.45 -50.96
CA THR A 167 11.56 -22.19 -50.09
C THR A 167 11.57 -23.13 -48.88
N ASP A 168 12.21 -22.65 -47.79
CA ASP A 168 11.93 -23.20 -46.46
C ASP A 168 10.50 -22.81 -46.13
N PRO A 169 9.58 -23.75 -45.82
CA PRO A 169 8.21 -23.37 -45.51
C PRO A 169 8.21 -22.55 -44.25
N ASP A 170 7.79 -21.29 -44.38
CA ASP A 170 7.75 -20.29 -43.34
C ASP A 170 7.20 -20.87 -42.03
N ARG A 171 7.96 -20.87 -40.94
CA ARG A 171 7.60 -21.45 -39.62
C ARG A 171 6.29 -20.87 -39.10
N PHE A 172 6.00 -19.60 -39.38
CA PHE A 172 4.75 -18.96 -39.03
C PHE A 172 3.56 -19.45 -39.87
N ALA A 173 3.79 -20.10 -41.03
CA ALA A 173 2.74 -20.57 -41.90
C ALA A 173 1.85 -21.61 -41.20
N VAL A 174 2.41 -22.48 -40.39
CA VAL A 174 1.68 -23.49 -39.59
C VAL A 174 0.75 -22.80 -38.60
N VAL A 175 1.24 -21.76 -37.89
CA VAL A 175 0.45 -20.97 -36.97
C VAL A 175 -0.68 -20.24 -37.65
N LEU A 176 -0.43 -19.68 -38.85
CA LEU A 176 -1.45 -18.99 -39.65
C LEU A 176 -2.49 -19.98 -40.16
N ALA A 177 -2.08 -21.18 -40.64
CA ALA A 177 -2.98 -22.22 -41.06
C ALA A 177 -3.89 -22.69 -39.91
N PHE A 178 -3.34 -22.89 -38.71
CA PHE A 178 -4.10 -23.22 -37.54
C PHE A 178 -5.12 -22.13 -37.18
N LEU A 179 -4.70 -20.85 -37.10
CA LEU A 179 -5.58 -19.72 -36.84
C LEU A 179 -6.69 -19.56 -37.91
N ARG A 180 -6.38 -19.85 -39.17
CA ARG A 180 -7.32 -19.81 -40.28
C ARG A 180 -8.48 -20.80 -40.05
N GLY A 181 -8.15 -21.98 -39.53
CA GLY A 181 -9.10 -23.02 -39.22
C GLY A 181 -9.86 -22.83 -37.91
N THR A 182 -9.26 -22.18 -36.91
CA THR A 182 -9.79 -22.14 -35.56
C THR A 182 -10.31 -20.78 -35.14
N ASP A 183 -9.59 -19.66 -35.45
CA ASP A 183 -9.97 -18.30 -35.05
C ASP A 183 -9.66 -17.22 -36.10
N ARG A 184 -10.56 -17.13 -37.10
CA ARG A 184 -10.44 -16.12 -38.15
C ARG A 184 -10.45 -14.67 -37.64
N LYS A 185 -11.14 -14.39 -36.51
CA LYS A 185 -11.20 -13.02 -35.95
C LYS A 185 -9.84 -12.62 -35.36
N LEU A 186 -9.19 -13.54 -34.67
CA LEU A 186 -7.83 -13.33 -34.14
C LEU A 186 -6.85 -13.16 -35.29
N LEU A 187 -6.92 -13.99 -36.36
CA LEU A 187 -6.08 -13.85 -37.53
C LEU A 187 -6.17 -12.44 -38.17
N ILE A 188 -7.39 -11.90 -38.32
CA ILE A 188 -7.58 -10.51 -38.83
C ILE A 188 -6.88 -9.47 -37.90
N LYS A 189 -7.05 -9.62 -36.59
CA LYS A 189 -6.42 -8.69 -35.61
C LYS A 189 -4.89 -8.75 -35.68
N LEU A 190 -4.33 -9.96 -35.71
CA LEU A 190 -2.88 -10.17 -35.78
C LEU A 190 -2.31 -9.62 -37.08
N THR A 191 -2.98 -9.85 -38.22
CA THR A 191 -2.59 -9.32 -39.53
C THR A 191 -2.55 -7.78 -39.51
N ARG A 192 -3.60 -7.13 -39.01
CA ARG A 192 -3.64 -5.68 -38.87
C ARG A 192 -2.51 -5.15 -37.98
N ARG A 193 -2.24 -5.81 -36.83
CA ARG A 193 -1.15 -5.42 -35.94
C ARG A 193 0.21 -5.57 -36.59
N MET A 194 0.41 -6.64 -37.39
CA MET A 194 1.67 -6.87 -38.10
C MET A 194 1.90 -5.80 -39.16
N ILE A 195 0.87 -5.44 -39.95
CA ILE A 195 0.97 -4.36 -40.93
C ILE A 195 1.39 -3.04 -40.25
N ASN A 196 0.73 -2.68 -39.14
CA ASN A 196 1.09 -1.47 -38.38
C ASN A 196 2.51 -1.55 -37.81
N HIS A 197 2.94 -2.70 -37.32
CA HIS A 197 4.28 -2.91 -36.81
C HIS A 197 5.35 -2.74 -37.89
N LEU A 198 5.11 -3.28 -39.09
CA LEU A 198 5.97 -3.08 -40.25
C LEU A 198 6.05 -1.59 -40.63
N GLY A 199 4.92 -0.89 -40.69
CA GLY A 199 4.90 0.54 -40.99
C GLY A 199 5.71 1.36 -39.99
N TRP A 200 5.59 1.09 -38.67
CA TRP A 200 6.40 1.74 -37.62
C TRP A 200 7.89 1.35 -37.69
N SER A 201 8.19 0.19 -38.19
CA SER A 201 9.57 -0.27 -38.45
C SER A 201 10.18 0.31 -39.73
N GLY A 202 9.45 1.17 -40.45
CA GLY A 202 9.93 1.85 -41.66
C GLY A 202 9.87 1.03 -42.93
N VAL A 203 9.07 -0.02 -42.97
CA VAL A 203 8.88 -0.88 -44.16
C VAL A 203 7.83 -0.24 -45.05
N SER A 204 8.25 0.39 -46.15
CA SER A 204 7.38 1.15 -47.06
C SER A 204 6.32 0.29 -47.78
N GLU A 205 6.62 -0.99 -48.01
CA GLU A 205 5.70 -1.95 -48.59
C GLU A 205 4.45 -2.22 -47.70
N ALA A 206 4.54 -1.93 -46.40
CA ALA A 206 3.39 -2.06 -45.51
C ALA A 206 2.24 -1.09 -45.88
N ASP A 207 2.58 0.09 -46.41
CA ASP A 207 1.58 1.08 -46.87
C ASP A 207 0.82 0.57 -48.09
N THR A 208 1.47 -0.18 -48.99
CA THR A 208 0.80 -0.79 -50.14
C THR A 208 -0.16 -1.90 -49.72
N LEU A 209 0.18 -2.67 -48.67
CA LEU A 209 -0.73 -3.68 -48.12
C LEU A 209 -1.98 -3.05 -47.47
N LEU A 210 -1.86 -1.86 -46.90
CA LEU A 210 -2.99 -1.10 -46.38
C LEU A 210 -3.88 -0.58 -47.50
N GLN A 211 -3.29 -0.13 -48.61
CA GLN A 211 -4.01 0.37 -49.81
C GLN A 211 -4.72 -0.76 -50.58
N ASP A 212 -4.12 -1.91 -50.73
CA ASP A 212 -4.73 -3.10 -51.37
C ASP A 212 -5.94 -3.64 -50.59
N GLY A 213 -6.00 -3.39 -49.27
CA GLY A 213 -7.13 -3.71 -48.38
C GLY A 213 -8.20 -2.62 -48.32
N ALA A 214 -7.93 -1.44 -48.82
CA ALA A 214 -8.87 -0.33 -48.86
C ALA A 214 -9.75 -0.41 -50.12
N PRO A 215 -11.03 -0.01 -50.06
CA PRO A 215 -11.84 0.15 -51.27
C PRO A 215 -11.21 1.19 -52.19
N SER A 216 -11.09 0.86 -53.49
CA SER A 216 -10.64 1.81 -54.52
C SER A 216 -11.50 3.06 -54.46
N THR A 217 -10.90 4.15 -54.06
CA THR A 217 -11.50 5.49 -54.03
C THR A 217 -11.46 6.13 -55.43
N GLU A 218 -11.83 5.37 -56.48
CA GLU A 218 -12.12 6.02 -57.78
C GLU A 218 -13.49 6.68 -57.69
N GLY A 219 -13.48 8.02 -57.44
CA GLY A 219 -14.67 8.85 -57.51
C GLY A 219 -15.14 9.54 -56.22
N ALA A 220 -14.30 9.67 -55.19
CA ALA A 220 -14.62 10.47 -54.03
C ALA A 220 -14.16 11.93 -54.21
N ASP A 221 -15.00 12.76 -54.76
CA ASP A 221 -14.92 14.22 -54.68
C ASP A 221 -15.09 14.58 -53.20
N GLY A 222 -14.12 15.24 -52.62
CA GLY A 222 -13.79 15.73 -51.33
C GLY A 222 -14.87 16.20 -50.36
N ASP A 223 -15.86 15.41 -50.04
CA ASP A 223 -16.79 15.74 -48.94
C ASP A 223 -16.42 14.89 -47.71
N GLU A 224 -15.60 15.44 -46.81
CA GLU A 224 -15.12 14.86 -45.57
C GLU A 224 -16.28 14.41 -44.63
N ASN A 225 -17.50 14.86 -44.84
CA ASN A 225 -18.65 14.54 -44.02
C ASN A 225 -19.49 13.36 -44.59
N ARG A 226 -19.07 12.73 -45.64
CA ARG A 226 -19.77 11.59 -46.27
C ARG A 226 -19.25 10.26 -45.72
N PRO A 227 -20.10 9.38 -45.13
CA PRO A 227 -19.66 8.08 -44.66
C PRO A 227 -19.09 7.26 -45.84
N SER A 228 -17.91 6.72 -45.69
CA SER A 228 -17.32 5.81 -46.67
C SER A 228 -18.18 4.56 -46.86
N ALA A 229 -18.30 4.06 -48.09
CA ALA A 229 -19.04 2.83 -48.38
C ALA A 229 -18.43 1.62 -47.69
N ARG A 230 -19.27 0.72 -47.15
CA ARG A 230 -18.84 -0.51 -46.48
C ARG A 230 -18.13 -1.41 -47.48
N ALA A 231 -16.83 -1.53 -47.37
CA ALA A 231 -16.06 -2.49 -48.18
C ALA A 231 -16.03 -3.87 -47.49
N THR A 232 -16.27 -4.93 -48.24
CA THR A 232 -15.98 -6.28 -47.83
C THR A 232 -14.48 -6.52 -47.92
N LEU A 233 -13.81 -6.90 -46.83
CA LEU A 233 -12.44 -7.42 -46.84
C LEU A 233 -12.39 -8.67 -47.76
N ARG A 234 -12.05 -8.48 -49.04
CA ARG A 234 -11.84 -9.56 -49.97
C ARG A 234 -10.51 -10.23 -49.61
N ASP A 235 -10.57 -11.51 -49.29
CA ASP A 235 -9.45 -12.40 -49.07
C ASP A 235 -8.47 -12.02 -47.93
N VAL A 236 -8.98 -12.10 -46.67
CA VAL A 236 -8.16 -11.96 -45.45
C VAL A 236 -6.98 -12.95 -45.44
N ASN A 237 -7.13 -14.11 -46.02
CA ASN A 237 -6.11 -15.16 -45.99
C ASN A 237 -4.89 -14.76 -46.82
N SER A 238 -5.12 -14.26 -48.05
CA SER A 238 -4.06 -13.78 -48.92
C SER A 238 -3.36 -12.54 -48.32
N LEU A 239 -4.12 -11.64 -47.71
CA LEU A 239 -3.54 -10.48 -47.00
C LEU A 239 -2.66 -10.94 -45.83
N ALA A 240 -3.11 -11.90 -45.01
CA ALA A 240 -2.32 -12.44 -43.93
C ALA A 240 -1.01 -13.07 -44.40
N GLU A 241 -1.06 -13.94 -45.39
CA GLU A 241 0.13 -14.57 -45.97
C GLU A 241 1.15 -13.54 -46.50
N ARG A 242 0.70 -12.56 -47.26
CA ARG A 242 1.56 -11.50 -47.80
C ARG A 242 2.18 -10.68 -46.68
N THR A 243 1.39 -10.33 -45.69
CA THR A 243 1.84 -9.54 -44.52
C THR A 243 2.91 -10.27 -43.73
N PHE A 244 2.67 -11.53 -43.37
CA PHE A 244 3.61 -12.27 -42.53
C PHE A 244 4.85 -12.71 -43.30
N ARG A 245 4.75 -12.95 -44.65
CA ARG A 245 5.92 -13.16 -45.50
C ARG A 245 6.79 -11.92 -45.60
N LEU A 246 6.17 -10.73 -45.72
CA LEU A 246 6.88 -9.45 -45.69
C LEU A 246 7.53 -9.22 -44.32
N ALA A 247 6.81 -9.54 -43.24
CA ALA A 247 7.35 -9.43 -41.88
C ALA A 247 8.56 -10.36 -41.65
N ALA A 248 8.50 -11.61 -42.13
CA ALA A 248 9.61 -12.55 -42.00
C ALA A 248 10.84 -12.08 -42.76
N ALA A 249 10.67 -11.47 -43.95
CA ALA A 249 11.76 -10.93 -44.73
C ALA A 249 12.49 -9.75 -44.08
N HIS A 250 11.77 -8.89 -43.33
CA HIS A 250 12.34 -7.68 -42.72
C HIS A 250 12.70 -7.82 -41.24
N LEU A 251 11.94 -8.57 -40.45
CA LEU A 251 12.12 -8.74 -39.01
C LEU A 251 12.78 -10.08 -38.64
N GLY A 252 12.73 -11.08 -39.55
CA GLY A 252 13.10 -12.46 -39.26
C GLY A 252 11.97 -13.25 -38.62
N GLU A 253 11.94 -14.55 -38.88
CA GLU A 253 10.86 -15.47 -38.46
C GLU A 253 10.70 -15.56 -36.95
N ARG A 254 11.83 -15.54 -36.19
CA ARG A 254 11.81 -15.62 -34.73
C ARG A 254 11.06 -14.45 -34.11
N ASP A 255 11.28 -13.25 -34.66
CA ASP A 255 10.62 -12.04 -34.13
C ASP A 255 9.15 -12.00 -34.54
N VAL A 256 8.81 -12.48 -35.73
CA VAL A 256 7.40 -12.65 -36.16
C VAL A 256 6.65 -13.60 -35.22
N LEU A 257 7.22 -14.76 -34.88
CA LEU A 257 6.62 -15.71 -33.95
C LEU A 257 6.51 -15.14 -32.53
N ALA A 258 7.51 -14.40 -32.08
CA ALA A 258 7.47 -13.70 -30.79
C ALA A 258 6.32 -12.67 -30.74
N CYS A 259 6.13 -11.89 -31.82
CA CYS A 259 5.01 -10.95 -31.94
C CYS A 259 3.66 -11.68 -31.98
N LEU A 260 3.53 -12.75 -32.74
CA LEU A 260 2.30 -13.55 -32.81
C LEU A 260 1.93 -14.11 -31.42
N ARG A 261 2.91 -14.68 -30.70
CA ARG A 261 2.73 -15.20 -29.35
C ARG A 261 2.28 -14.10 -28.39
N ALA A 262 3.00 -12.99 -28.34
CA ALA A 262 2.70 -11.87 -27.45
C ALA A 262 1.29 -11.30 -27.70
N TRP A 263 0.94 -11.04 -28.95
CA TRP A 263 -0.38 -10.47 -29.31
C TRP A 263 -1.53 -11.45 -29.11
N THR A 264 -1.29 -12.75 -29.27
CA THR A 264 -2.29 -13.79 -28.98
C THR A 264 -2.60 -13.82 -27.48
N VAL A 265 -1.57 -13.77 -26.62
CA VAL A 265 -1.76 -13.71 -25.17
C VAL A 265 -2.48 -12.41 -24.78
N GLU A 266 -2.11 -11.27 -25.37
CA GLU A 266 -2.78 -9.99 -25.15
C GLU A 266 -4.27 -10.00 -25.54
N ASP A 267 -4.62 -10.58 -26.70
CA ASP A 267 -6.03 -10.73 -27.11
C ASP A 267 -6.84 -11.58 -26.11
N ARG A 268 -6.21 -12.61 -25.55
CA ARG A 268 -6.84 -13.47 -24.55
C ARG A 268 -7.11 -12.79 -23.22
N VAL A 269 -6.24 -11.85 -22.81
CA VAL A 269 -6.45 -11.07 -21.58
C VAL A 269 -7.27 -9.80 -21.82
N ALA A 270 -7.66 -9.53 -23.07
CA ALA A 270 -8.40 -8.33 -23.45
C ALA A 270 -9.75 -8.19 -22.71
N PHE A 271 -10.36 -9.31 -22.27
CA PHE A 271 -11.57 -9.26 -21.46
C PHE A 271 -11.34 -8.56 -20.11
N LEU A 272 -10.18 -8.80 -19.47
CA LEU A 272 -9.82 -8.16 -18.21
C LEU A 272 -9.50 -6.67 -18.44
N SER A 273 -8.73 -6.34 -19.48
CA SER A 273 -8.45 -4.94 -19.85
C SER A 273 -9.72 -4.17 -20.15
N SER A 274 -10.63 -4.73 -20.94
CA SER A 274 -11.92 -4.10 -21.27
C SER A 274 -12.81 -3.90 -20.04
N ALA A 275 -12.83 -4.88 -19.13
CA ALA A 275 -13.57 -4.77 -17.89
C ALA A 275 -12.99 -3.70 -16.94
N LEU A 276 -11.66 -3.57 -16.89
CA LEU A 276 -10.98 -2.57 -16.08
C LEU A 276 -11.20 -1.13 -16.60
N GLU A 277 -11.34 -0.96 -17.90
CA GLU A 277 -11.66 0.34 -18.53
C GLU A 277 -13.14 0.70 -18.40
N SER A 278 -14.02 -0.29 -18.25
CA SER A 278 -15.46 -0.07 -18.10
C SER A 278 -15.80 0.47 -16.71
N LEU A 279 -16.48 1.61 -16.66
CA LEU A 279 -17.01 2.17 -15.42
C LEU A 279 -18.21 1.38 -14.86
N GLU A 280 -18.81 0.50 -15.68
CA GLU A 280 -19.96 -0.33 -15.29
C GLU A 280 -19.55 -1.66 -14.62
N THR A 281 -18.28 -2.04 -14.69
CA THR A 281 -17.80 -3.28 -14.08
C THR A 281 -17.57 -3.07 -12.59
N SER A 282 -18.27 -3.81 -11.76
CA SER A 282 -18.12 -3.74 -10.30
C SER A 282 -16.84 -4.41 -9.82
N LEU A 283 -16.44 -4.13 -8.56
CA LEU A 283 -15.29 -4.77 -7.92
C LEU A 283 -15.52 -6.28 -7.74
N SER A 284 -16.76 -6.69 -7.46
CA SER A 284 -17.15 -8.11 -7.38
C SER A 284 -17.03 -8.84 -8.73
N ASP A 285 -17.41 -8.17 -9.83
CA ASP A 285 -17.22 -8.74 -11.17
C ASP A 285 -15.74 -8.86 -11.51
N LEU A 286 -14.93 -7.86 -11.15
CA LEU A 286 -13.47 -7.90 -11.33
C LEU A 286 -12.83 -9.05 -10.55
N ALA A 287 -13.30 -9.36 -9.35
CA ALA A 287 -12.82 -10.50 -8.58
C ALA A 287 -13.01 -11.81 -9.34
N GLY A 288 -14.21 -12.04 -9.91
CA GLY A 288 -14.49 -13.21 -10.76
C GLY A 288 -13.65 -13.26 -12.05
N LEU A 289 -13.36 -12.09 -12.65
CA LEU A 289 -12.50 -11.99 -13.81
C LEU A 289 -11.02 -12.26 -13.49
N LEU A 290 -10.55 -11.83 -12.31
CA LEU A 290 -9.20 -12.14 -11.81
C LEU A 290 -9.03 -13.62 -11.50
N GLU A 291 -10.04 -14.26 -10.88
CA GLU A 291 -10.07 -15.71 -10.68
C GLU A 291 -9.98 -16.44 -12.02
N ARG A 292 -10.78 -16.02 -13.00
CA ARG A 292 -10.72 -16.56 -14.35
C ARG A 292 -9.35 -16.36 -15.00
N PHE A 293 -8.76 -15.19 -14.87
CA PHE A 293 -7.42 -14.88 -15.38
C PHE A 293 -6.37 -15.82 -14.76
N GLN A 294 -6.42 -16.02 -13.45
CA GLN A 294 -5.51 -16.93 -12.72
C GLN A 294 -5.69 -18.38 -13.16
N ALA A 295 -6.94 -18.83 -13.37
CA ALA A 295 -7.24 -20.19 -13.82
C ALA A 295 -6.80 -20.50 -15.26
N MET A 296 -6.50 -19.50 -16.06
CA MET A 296 -6.02 -19.69 -17.44
C MET A 296 -4.57 -20.16 -17.52
N GLU A 297 -3.81 -20.14 -16.42
CA GLU A 297 -2.38 -20.52 -16.38
C GLU A 297 -1.55 -19.93 -17.55
N LEU A 298 -1.92 -18.71 -17.96
CA LEU A 298 -1.27 -18.05 -19.07
C LEU A 298 0.16 -17.69 -18.70
N ASP A 299 1.06 -17.87 -19.67
CA ASP A 299 2.42 -17.33 -19.54
C ASP A 299 2.38 -15.80 -19.60
N VAL A 300 2.15 -15.21 -18.42
CA VAL A 300 2.09 -13.73 -18.25
C VAL A 300 3.42 -13.06 -18.63
N VAL A 301 4.51 -13.83 -18.66
CA VAL A 301 5.81 -13.35 -19.12
C VAL A 301 5.75 -12.98 -20.60
N ALA A 302 4.93 -13.65 -21.38
CA ALA A 302 4.75 -13.39 -22.81
C ALA A 302 3.94 -12.11 -23.13
N LEU A 303 3.27 -11.49 -22.13
CA LEU A 303 2.56 -10.23 -22.37
C LEU A 303 3.54 -9.09 -22.66
N PRO A 304 3.24 -8.20 -23.64
CA PRO A 304 4.00 -6.98 -23.86
C PRO A 304 4.11 -6.14 -22.58
N ALA A 305 5.27 -5.53 -22.34
CA ALA A 305 5.52 -4.72 -21.14
C ALA A 305 4.47 -3.60 -20.95
N ALA A 306 4.05 -2.95 -22.03
CA ALA A 306 3.03 -1.91 -22.00
C ALA A 306 1.65 -2.46 -21.55
N ALA A 307 1.24 -3.64 -22.04
CA ALA A 307 -0.01 -4.28 -21.65
C ALA A 307 0.00 -4.69 -20.17
N LYS A 308 1.11 -5.28 -19.70
CA LYS A 308 1.34 -5.58 -18.28
C LYS A 308 1.18 -4.33 -17.40
N THR A 309 1.88 -3.26 -17.76
CA THR A 309 1.83 -2.00 -17.01
C THR A 309 0.43 -1.43 -17.02
N GLY A 310 -0.26 -1.44 -18.16
CA GLY A 310 -1.65 -0.97 -18.28
C GLY A 310 -2.60 -1.73 -17.35
N LEU A 311 -2.52 -3.06 -17.31
CA LEU A 311 -3.32 -3.88 -16.39
C LEU A 311 -3.04 -3.54 -14.92
N LYS A 312 -1.77 -3.44 -14.53
CA LYS A 312 -1.38 -3.10 -13.15
C LYS A 312 -1.88 -1.72 -12.75
N VAL A 313 -1.72 -0.72 -13.60
CA VAL A 313 -2.21 0.65 -13.36
C VAL A 313 -3.73 0.66 -13.21
N ALA A 314 -4.46 -0.02 -14.08
CA ALA A 314 -5.91 -0.09 -14.01
C ALA A 314 -6.39 -0.81 -12.73
N LEU A 315 -5.74 -1.90 -12.33
CA LEU A 315 -6.03 -2.61 -11.08
C LEU A 315 -5.74 -1.73 -9.85
N LEU A 316 -4.61 -1.02 -9.82
CA LEU A 316 -4.29 -0.09 -8.74
C LEU A 316 -5.36 0.99 -8.58
N ARG A 317 -5.86 1.55 -9.70
CA ARG A 317 -6.95 2.52 -9.72
C ARG A 317 -8.25 1.96 -9.18
N ARG A 318 -8.59 0.74 -9.56
CA ARG A 318 -9.85 0.10 -9.15
C ARG A 318 -9.85 -0.28 -7.67
N PHE A 319 -8.78 -0.85 -7.16
CA PHE A 319 -8.71 -1.32 -5.78
C PHE A 319 -8.32 -0.24 -4.77
N PHE A 320 -7.49 0.74 -5.13
CA PHE A 320 -6.91 1.67 -4.15
C PHE A 320 -7.24 3.14 -4.45
N THR A 321 -6.60 3.77 -5.42
CA THR A 321 -6.65 5.22 -5.58
C THR A 321 -6.36 5.67 -7.00
N GLU A 322 -6.86 6.87 -7.36
CA GLU A 322 -6.49 7.59 -8.60
C GLU A 322 -5.19 8.41 -8.45
N ASP A 323 -4.60 8.44 -7.25
CA ASP A 323 -3.38 9.21 -7.00
C ASP A 323 -2.21 8.66 -7.82
N LEU A 324 -1.70 9.51 -8.71
CA LEU A 324 -0.61 9.16 -9.61
C LEU A 324 0.71 8.89 -8.87
N ALA A 325 0.95 9.54 -7.74
CA ALA A 325 2.15 9.32 -6.94
C ALA A 325 2.18 7.89 -6.41
N PHE A 326 1.07 7.44 -5.82
CA PHE A 326 0.92 6.06 -5.37
C PHE A 326 1.02 5.05 -6.52
N ILE A 327 0.31 5.29 -7.64
CA ILE A 327 0.30 4.41 -8.81
C ILE A 327 1.72 4.24 -9.36
N ASN A 328 2.47 5.34 -9.50
CA ASN A 328 3.85 5.30 -10.00
C ASN A 328 4.79 4.54 -9.06
N SER A 329 4.59 4.65 -7.75
CA SER A 329 5.36 3.90 -6.76
C SER A 329 5.06 2.40 -6.78
N ALA A 330 3.81 2.01 -7.09
CA ALA A 330 3.34 0.63 -6.97
C ALA A 330 3.46 -0.20 -8.25
N LYS A 331 3.23 0.37 -9.45
CA LYS A 331 3.10 -0.35 -10.73
C LYS A 331 4.27 -1.29 -11.07
N ASP A 332 5.49 -0.95 -10.64
CA ASP A 332 6.68 -1.76 -10.94
C ASP A 332 6.92 -2.89 -9.93
N VAL A 333 6.23 -2.83 -8.78
CA VAL A 333 6.42 -3.78 -7.68
C VAL A 333 5.31 -4.82 -7.64
N VAL A 334 4.06 -4.42 -7.99
CA VAL A 334 2.90 -5.32 -7.92
C VAL A 334 2.78 -6.19 -9.18
N GLU A 335 2.12 -7.35 -9.02
CA GLU A 335 1.75 -8.25 -10.12
C GLU A 335 0.23 -8.46 -10.15
N VAL A 336 -0.32 -8.92 -11.27
CA VAL A 336 -1.77 -9.16 -11.41
C VAL A 336 -2.26 -10.20 -10.41
N ALA A 337 -1.45 -11.21 -10.10
CA ALA A 337 -1.74 -12.23 -9.10
C ALA A 337 -1.96 -11.67 -7.68
N ASP A 338 -1.30 -10.57 -7.33
CA ASP A 338 -1.48 -9.91 -6.04
C ASP A 338 -2.91 -9.40 -5.84
N PHE A 339 -3.53 -8.94 -6.93
CA PHE A 339 -4.92 -8.45 -6.88
C PHE A 339 -5.94 -9.58 -6.80
N HIS A 340 -5.63 -10.76 -7.31
CA HIS A 340 -6.45 -11.94 -7.07
C HIS A 340 -6.44 -12.33 -5.58
N GLU A 341 -5.25 -12.41 -4.97
CA GLU A 341 -5.13 -12.65 -3.52
C GLU A 341 -5.88 -11.59 -2.69
N LEU A 342 -5.79 -10.32 -3.11
CA LEU A 342 -6.46 -9.21 -2.46
C LEU A 342 -7.99 -9.32 -2.57
N ALA A 343 -8.50 -9.64 -3.76
CA ALA A 343 -9.93 -9.79 -4.03
C ALA A 343 -10.57 -10.93 -3.20
N THR A 344 -9.86 -12.06 -3.04
CA THR A 344 -10.34 -13.20 -2.24
C THR A 344 -10.44 -12.90 -0.75
N ARG A 345 -9.78 -11.84 -0.27
CA ARG A 345 -9.79 -11.39 1.12
C ARG A 345 -10.51 -10.05 1.30
N THR A 346 -11.39 -9.70 0.37
CA THR A 346 -12.16 -8.46 0.43
C THR A 346 -13.63 -8.76 0.58
N VAL A 347 -14.24 -8.23 1.65
CA VAL A 347 -15.68 -8.21 1.84
C VAL A 347 -16.23 -6.99 1.11
N MET A 348 -17.16 -7.22 0.19
CA MET A 348 -17.73 -6.16 -0.65
C MET A 348 -19.21 -6.41 -0.89
N PRO A 349 -20.07 -5.36 -0.94
CA PRO A 349 -21.45 -5.52 -1.31
C PRO A 349 -21.59 -5.92 -2.79
N PRO A 350 -22.69 -6.53 -3.19
CA PRO A 350 -22.99 -6.81 -4.60
C PRO A 350 -22.96 -5.52 -5.43
N GLY A 351 -22.28 -5.56 -6.56
CA GLY A 351 -22.14 -4.37 -7.41
C GLY A 351 -21.23 -3.28 -6.82
N SER A 352 -20.30 -3.63 -5.93
CA SER A 352 -19.37 -2.70 -5.29
C SER A 352 -18.48 -1.95 -6.29
N TYR A 353 -18.29 -0.66 -6.05
CA TYR A 353 -17.30 0.22 -6.69
C TYR A 353 -16.35 0.82 -5.64
N GLY A 354 -16.41 0.35 -4.41
CA GLY A 354 -15.59 0.82 -3.31
C GLY A 354 -14.11 0.54 -3.50
N LYS A 355 -13.28 1.23 -2.71
CA LYS A 355 -11.82 1.06 -2.67
C LYS A 355 -11.40 0.58 -1.28
N LEU A 356 -10.15 0.14 -1.14
CA LEU A 356 -9.65 -0.44 0.11
C LEU A 356 -9.05 0.59 1.08
N GLY A 357 -8.98 1.86 0.64
CA GLY A 357 -8.50 2.98 1.46
C GLY A 357 -6.99 3.08 1.62
N GLY A 358 -6.54 4.17 2.28
CA GLY A 358 -5.12 4.56 2.34
C GLY A 358 -4.25 3.60 3.16
N LYS A 359 -4.68 3.21 4.37
CA LYS A 359 -3.91 2.24 5.18
C LYS A 359 -3.76 0.90 4.47
N GLY A 360 -4.82 0.44 3.78
CA GLY A 360 -4.77 -0.77 2.97
C GLY A 360 -3.77 -0.65 1.83
N ALA A 361 -3.77 0.47 1.13
CA ALA A 361 -2.86 0.76 0.03
C ALA A 361 -1.40 0.79 0.49
N GLY A 362 -1.11 1.53 1.58
CA GLY A 362 0.24 1.64 2.14
C GLY A 362 0.80 0.31 2.61
N LEU A 363 0.02 -0.47 3.34
CA LEU A 363 0.43 -1.80 3.82
C LEU A 363 0.67 -2.77 2.66
N PHE A 364 -0.22 -2.79 1.66
CA PHE A 364 -0.09 -3.64 0.48
C PHE A 364 1.21 -3.32 -0.29
N LEU A 365 1.45 -2.05 -0.58
CA LEU A 365 2.68 -1.62 -1.27
C LEU A 365 3.92 -2.00 -0.48
N ALA A 366 3.98 -1.64 0.80
CA ALA A 366 5.14 -1.87 1.65
C ALA A 366 5.46 -3.37 1.81
N GLY A 367 4.42 -4.20 1.95
CA GLY A 367 4.56 -5.66 1.99
C GLY A 367 5.18 -6.22 0.71
N ARG A 368 4.72 -5.77 -0.47
CA ARG A 368 5.27 -6.22 -1.76
C ARG A 368 6.70 -5.70 -2.00
N VAL A 369 7.00 -4.47 -1.60
CA VAL A 369 8.36 -3.92 -1.65
C VAL A 369 9.32 -4.76 -0.81
N ALA A 370 8.97 -5.05 0.44
CA ALA A 370 9.80 -5.85 1.34
C ALA A 370 10.03 -7.28 0.82
N GLN A 371 8.98 -7.93 0.27
CA GLN A 371 9.04 -9.31 -0.21
C GLN A 371 9.81 -9.47 -1.53
N ARG A 372 9.75 -8.48 -2.43
CA ARG A 372 10.33 -8.56 -3.78
C ARG A 372 11.64 -7.83 -3.96
N SER A 373 12.10 -7.12 -2.93
CA SER A 373 13.38 -6.43 -3.00
C SER A 373 14.54 -7.41 -3.14
N THR A 374 15.39 -7.15 -4.12
CA THR A 374 16.68 -7.83 -4.25
C THR A 374 17.76 -7.17 -3.40
N ARG A 375 17.61 -5.86 -3.14
CA ARG A 375 18.47 -5.10 -2.25
C ARG A 375 18.13 -5.45 -0.80
N HIS A 376 19.11 -5.68 0.04
CA HIS A 376 18.96 -6.07 1.45
C HIS A 376 18.18 -7.38 1.66
N ARG A 377 18.20 -8.30 0.69
CA ARG A 377 17.42 -9.54 0.72
C ARG A 377 17.57 -10.32 2.03
N ASP A 378 18.80 -10.44 2.54
CA ASP A 378 19.08 -11.22 3.78
C ASP A 378 18.43 -10.56 5.02
N LEU A 379 18.32 -9.24 5.06
CA LEU A 379 17.68 -8.51 6.15
C LEU A 379 16.15 -8.58 6.07
N LEU A 380 15.61 -8.61 4.85
CA LEU A 380 14.17 -8.46 4.58
C LEU A 380 13.45 -9.80 4.35
N ALA A 381 14.16 -10.90 4.11
CA ALA A 381 13.57 -12.23 3.84
C ALA A 381 12.60 -12.70 4.95
N GLY A 382 12.80 -12.25 6.19
CA GLY A 382 11.95 -12.58 7.34
C GLY A 382 10.85 -11.54 7.63
N VAL A 383 10.66 -10.53 6.79
CA VAL A 383 9.60 -9.53 7.00
C VAL A 383 8.27 -10.09 6.52
N ARG A 384 7.29 -10.12 7.40
CA ARG A 384 5.94 -10.59 7.13
C ARG A 384 4.93 -9.46 7.25
N VAL A 385 3.76 -9.64 6.64
CA VAL A 385 2.56 -8.83 6.87
C VAL A 385 1.54 -9.74 7.57
N PRO A 386 0.88 -9.31 8.65
CA PRO A 386 -0.13 -10.11 9.29
C PRO A 386 -1.28 -10.43 8.34
N ARG A 387 -1.98 -11.53 8.59
CA ARG A 387 -3.17 -11.87 7.83
C ARG A 387 -4.16 -10.72 7.91
N THR A 388 -4.58 -10.21 6.75
CA THR A 388 -5.44 -9.04 6.64
C THR A 388 -6.61 -9.35 5.72
N TRP A 389 -7.80 -8.98 6.16
CA TRP A 389 -9.01 -8.90 5.37
C TRP A 389 -9.41 -7.44 5.22
N TYR A 390 -10.09 -7.14 4.13
CA TYR A 390 -10.50 -5.79 3.77
C TYR A 390 -12.02 -5.72 3.68
N VAL A 391 -12.60 -4.56 3.97
CA VAL A 391 -13.99 -4.26 3.64
C VAL A 391 -13.97 -3.04 2.72
N ALA A 392 -14.61 -3.17 1.57
CA ALA A 392 -14.66 -2.11 0.57
C ALA A 392 -15.32 -0.84 1.12
N SER A 393 -14.88 0.33 0.70
CA SER A 393 -15.28 1.61 1.29
C SER A 393 -16.75 1.96 1.10
N ASP A 394 -17.40 1.45 0.06
CA ASP A 394 -18.84 1.62 -0.18
C ASP A 394 -19.73 0.69 0.66
N ALA A 395 -19.13 -0.27 1.37
CA ALA A 395 -19.85 -1.08 2.35
C ALA A 395 -20.43 -0.22 3.49
N GLN A 396 -19.76 0.88 3.88
CA GLN A 396 -20.31 1.85 4.82
C GLN A 396 -21.60 2.48 4.27
N GLN A 397 -21.62 2.90 3.03
CA GLN A 397 -22.81 3.49 2.40
C GLN A 397 -23.92 2.46 2.25
N HIS A 398 -23.57 1.21 1.94
CA HIS A 398 -24.52 0.10 1.89
C HIS A 398 -25.16 -0.15 3.27
N PHE A 399 -24.36 -0.14 4.34
CA PHE A 399 -24.85 -0.24 5.73
C PHE A 399 -25.78 0.92 6.12
N ILE A 400 -25.41 2.17 5.80
CA ILE A 400 -26.19 3.37 6.11
C ILE A 400 -27.55 3.30 5.41
N ARG A 401 -27.58 2.99 4.11
CA ARG A 401 -28.82 2.88 3.32
C ARG A 401 -29.71 1.72 3.76
N HIS A 402 -29.09 0.57 4.12
CA HIS A 402 -29.84 -0.59 4.60
C HIS A 402 -30.64 -0.29 5.88
N ASN A 403 -30.19 0.68 6.67
CA ASN A 403 -30.77 1.08 7.94
C ASN A 403 -31.51 2.43 7.89
N ASP A 404 -31.69 3.02 6.69
CA ASP A 404 -32.33 4.33 6.51
C ASP A 404 -31.68 5.45 7.35
N LEU A 405 -30.34 5.45 7.47
CA LEU A 405 -29.56 6.39 8.27
C LEU A 405 -28.98 7.54 7.45
N ASP A 406 -29.47 7.83 6.24
CA ASP A 406 -28.88 8.80 5.32
C ASP A 406 -28.79 10.23 5.89
N GLU A 407 -29.61 10.58 6.88
CA GLU A 407 -29.57 11.87 7.58
C GLU A 407 -28.22 12.17 8.29
N VAL A 408 -27.40 11.13 8.54
CA VAL A 408 -26.08 11.30 9.18
C VAL A 408 -25.09 12.08 8.31
N TYR A 409 -25.33 12.12 6.98
CA TYR A 409 -24.48 12.90 6.08
C TYR A 409 -24.58 14.41 6.29
N ASP A 410 -25.70 14.91 6.80
CA ASP A 410 -25.92 16.32 7.08
C ASP A 410 -25.24 16.77 8.38
N GLN A 411 -24.79 15.82 9.22
CA GLN A 411 -24.16 16.13 10.50
C GLN A 411 -22.88 16.98 10.34
N LYS A 412 -22.16 16.83 9.25
CA LYS A 412 -20.96 17.62 8.94
C LYS A 412 -21.21 19.13 8.78
N TYR A 413 -22.44 19.55 8.56
CA TYR A 413 -22.84 20.97 8.40
C TYR A 413 -23.43 21.57 9.67
N ARG A 414 -23.58 20.76 10.76
CA ARG A 414 -24.11 21.26 12.03
C ARG A 414 -23.02 21.92 12.86
N GLU A 415 -23.45 22.70 13.86
CA GLU A 415 -22.54 23.30 14.83
C GLU A 415 -21.74 22.22 15.58
N ILE A 416 -20.43 22.38 15.68
CA ILE A 416 -19.53 21.36 16.20
C ILE A 416 -19.84 20.94 17.65
N GLU A 417 -20.32 21.87 18.47
CA GLU A 417 -20.73 21.57 19.85
C GLU A 417 -22.01 20.71 19.90
N GLN A 418 -22.89 20.82 18.92
CA GLN A 418 -24.05 19.96 18.77
C GLN A 418 -23.58 18.57 18.34
N VAL A 419 -22.72 18.46 17.33
CA VAL A 419 -22.12 17.20 16.90
C VAL A 419 -21.47 16.48 18.08
N ARG A 420 -20.69 17.19 18.91
CA ARG A 420 -19.99 16.62 20.04
C ARG A 420 -20.93 16.03 21.09
N ARG A 421 -22.09 16.66 21.31
CA ARG A 421 -23.12 16.16 22.23
C ARG A 421 -23.88 14.98 21.69
N GLU A 422 -24.17 14.95 20.40
CA GLU A 422 -24.97 13.90 19.74
C GLU A 422 -24.13 12.66 19.38
N TYR A 423 -22.82 12.81 19.20
CA TYR A 423 -21.94 11.73 18.73
C TYR A 423 -21.99 10.43 19.56
N PRO A 424 -22.01 10.43 20.90
CA PRO A 424 -22.14 9.19 21.68
C PRO A 424 -23.42 8.43 21.38
N TYR A 425 -24.53 9.16 21.14
CA TYR A 425 -25.80 8.55 20.73
C TYR A 425 -25.71 7.96 19.33
N LEU A 426 -25.08 8.67 18.40
CA LEU A 426 -24.86 8.16 17.03
C LEU A 426 -24.06 6.85 17.03
N VAL A 427 -23.02 6.73 17.85
CA VAL A 427 -22.26 5.48 17.99
C VAL A 427 -23.19 4.33 18.43
N GLN A 428 -24.07 4.56 19.40
CA GLN A 428 -25.01 3.52 19.85
C GLN A 428 -26.04 3.18 18.76
N LEU A 429 -26.51 4.15 17.99
CA LEU A 429 -27.42 3.94 16.90
C LEU A 429 -26.79 3.03 15.82
N PHE A 430 -25.55 3.30 15.44
CA PHE A 430 -24.84 2.47 14.48
C PHE A 430 -24.63 1.03 15.00
N LYS A 431 -24.27 0.87 16.27
CA LYS A 431 -24.10 -0.47 16.89
C LYS A 431 -25.42 -1.24 17.01
N ALA A 432 -26.53 -0.55 17.22
CA ALA A 432 -27.85 -1.17 17.26
C ALA A 432 -28.42 -1.52 15.87
N SER A 433 -27.82 -1.02 14.80
CA SER A 433 -28.28 -1.22 13.42
C SER A 433 -27.77 -2.53 12.84
N PRO A 434 -28.62 -3.38 12.25
CA PRO A 434 -28.22 -4.66 11.69
C PRO A 434 -27.34 -4.48 10.44
N PHE A 435 -26.37 -5.37 10.29
CA PHE A 435 -25.56 -5.42 9.07
C PHE A 435 -26.36 -6.05 7.92
N PRO A 436 -26.20 -5.55 6.68
CA PRO A 436 -26.71 -6.21 5.48
C PRO A 436 -26.27 -7.69 5.44
N PRO A 437 -27.16 -8.62 5.05
CA PRO A 437 -26.87 -10.06 5.10
C PRO A 437 -25.62 -10.49 4.31
N ASP A 438 -25.38 -9.87 3.15
CA ASP A 438 -24.22 -10.09 2.30
C ASP A 438 -22.91 -9.69 3.00
N LEU A 439 -22.88 -8.53 3.66
CA LEU A 439 -21.72 -8.09 4.45
C LEU A 439 -21.52 -9.01 5.66
N ALA A 440 -22.58 -9.36 6.37
CA ALA A 440 -22.51 -10.27 7.52
C ALA A 440 -21.94 -11.63 7.13
N GLN A 441 -22.31 -12.17 5.97
CA GLN A 441 -21.77 -13.42 5.43
C GLN A 441 -20.27 -13.29 5.12
N GLY A 442 -19.85 -12.20 4.48
CA GLY A 442 -18.44 -11.92 4.18
C GLY A 442 -17.59 -11.77 5.45
N LEU A 443 -18.12 -11.08 6.47
CA LEU A 443 -17.45 -10.94 7.78
C LEU A 443 -17.35 -12.29 8.52
N ALA A 444 -18.36 -13.14 8.42
CA ALA A 444 -18.33 -14.49 8.98
C ALA A 444 -17.25 -15.37 8.32
N ALA A 445 -17.04 -15.23 6.99
CA ALA A 445 -15.96 -15.92 6.27
C ALA A 445 -14.58 -15.39 6.69
N ALA A 446 -14.45 -14.09 6.92
CA ALA A 446 -13.22 -13.50 7.46
C ALA A 446 -12.88 -14.08 8.84
N LEU A 447 -13.87 -14.20 9.74
CA LEU A 447 -13.67 -14.79 11.07
C LEU A 447 -13.25 -16.26 11.00
N ASP A 448 -13.78 -17.04 10.06
CA ASP A 448 -13.34 -18.43 9.85
C ASP A 448 -11.86 -18.50 9.46
N ALA A 449 -11.39 -17.55 8.64
CA ALA A 449 -9.99 -17.47 8.26
C ALA A 449 -9.05 -17.09 9.43
N PHE A 450 -9.52 -16.26 10.38
CA PHE A 450 -8.72 -15.88 11.56
C PHE A 450 -8.73 -16.96 12.66
N GLY A 451 -9.77 -17.80 12.71
CA GLY A 451 -9.97 -18.73 13.82
C GLY A 451 -10.29 -17.98 15.11
N ASP A 452 -9.61 -18.34 16.20
CA ASP A 452 -9.73 -17.76 17.54
C ASP A 452 -8.64 -16.71 17.86
N ARG A 453 -7.83 -16.33 16.87
CA ARG A 453 -6.79 -15.32 17.08
C ARG A 453 -7.38 -13.94 17.27
N PRO A 454 -6.87 -13.16 18.23
CA PRO A 454 -7.25 -11.77 18.38
C PRO A 454 -7.06 -10.98 17.08
N ILE A 455 -7.97 -10.03 16.85
CA ILE A 455 -7.97 -9.20 15.65
C ILE A 455 -8.06 -7.72 16.02
N ILE A 456 -7.61 -6.87 15.12
CA ILE A 456 -7.79 -5.43 15.18
C ILE A 456 -8.62 -4.97 13.98
N VAL A 457 -9.63 -4.13 14.25
CA VAL A 457 -10.44 -3.46 13.24
C VAL A 457 -9.93 -2.04 13.10
N ARG A 458 -9.40 -1.70 11.92
CA ARG A 458 -8.77 -0.40 11.64
C ARG A 458 -9.52 0.34 10.55
N SER A 459 -9.70 1.64 10.73
CA SER A 459 -10.14 2.53 9.65
C SER A 459 -9.17 2.52 8.49
N SER A 460 -9.69 2.65 7.28
CA SER A 460 -8.92 2.84 6.04
C SER A 460 -9.70 3.76 5.11
N SER A 461 -9.79 5.04 5.48
CA SER A 461 -10.44 6.05 4.67
C SER A 461 -9.64 6.34 3.41
N LEU A 462 -10.32 6.79 2.36
CA LEU A 462 -9.68 7.28 1.14
C LEU A 462 -8.90 8.59 1.36
N LEU A 463 -9.15 9.29 2.47
CA LEU A 463 -8.44 10.51 2.86
C LEU A 463 -7.26 10.23 3.79
N GLU A 464 -7.20 9.03 4.44
CA GLU A 464 -6.07 8.63 5.26
C GLU A 464 -4.85 8.30 4.40
N ASP A 465 -3.67 8.60 4.94
CA ASP A 465 -2.35 8.26 4.38
C ASP A 465 -2.09 8.81 2.95
N ARG A 466 -2.79 9.90 2.55
CA ARG A 466 -2.42 10.66 1.36
C ARG A 466 -1.19 11.52 1.63
N ILE A 467 -0.32 11.63 0.64
CA ILE A 467 0.82 12.56 0.70
C ILE A 467 0.29 13.98 0.91
N GLY A 468 0.70 14.63 2.01
CA GLY A 468 0.31 16.00 2.36
C GLY A 468 -0.98 16.17 3.17
N SER A 469 -1.68 15.10 3.55
CA SER A 469 -2.84 15.17 4.45
C SER A 469 -2.80 14.08 5.51
N ALA A 470 -2.63 14.46 6.77
CA ALA A 470 -2.59 13.53 7.88
C ALA A 470 -3.97 13.44 8.56
N PHE A 471 -4.71 12.39 8.24
CA PHE A 471 -5.89 11.99 9.01
C PHE A 471 -5.56 11.02 10.15
N SER A 472 -4.28 10.83 10.45
CA SER A 472 -3.82 9.88 11.46
C SER A 472 -4.42 10.18 12.84
N GLY A 473 -4.88 9.14 13.53
CA GLY A 473 -5.47 9.25 14.87
C GLY A 473 -6.85 9.92 14.93
N LYS A 474 -7.47 10.26 13.78
CA LYS A 474 -8.81 10.89 13.77
C LYS A 474 -9.94 9.87 13.80
N TYR A 475 -9.68 8.66 13.31
CA TYR A 475 -10.62 7.54 13.30
C TYR A 475 -10.22 6.47 14.30
N LYS A 476 -11.15 5.57 14.61
CA LYS A 476 -10.93 4.52 15.61
C LYS A 476 -10.19 3.32 15.03
N SER A 477 -9.41 2.68 15.92
CA SER A 477 -8.89 1.32 15.74
C SER A 477 -9.22 0.53 17.00
N LEU A 478 -9.83 -0.64 16.85
CA LEU A 478 -10.42 -1.39 17.95
C LEU A 478 -9.86 -2.82 17.98
N PHE A 479 -9.32 -3.21 19.14
CA PHE A 479 -8.86 -4.57 19.37
C PHE A 479 -10.01 -5.45 19.87
N LEU A 480 -10.09 -6.67 19.34
CA LEU A 480 -11.03 -7.70 19.74
C LEU A 480 -10.28 -8.96 20.13
N ALA A 481 -10.61 -9.50 21.30
CA ALA A 481 -10.02 -10.77 21.76
C ALA A 481 -10.42 -11.96 20.85
N ASN A 482 -11.56 -11.84 20.16
CA ASN A 482 -12.08 -12.82 19.20
C ASN A 482 -12.26 -14.21 19.84
N GLN A 483 -12.74 -14.26 21.07
CA GLN A 483 -12.99 -15.47 21.83
C GLN A 483 -14.51 -15.75 21.90
N GLY A 484 -14.89 -16.97 22.27
CA GLY A 484 -16.27 -17.41 22.36
C GLY A 484 -16.80 -18.08 21.10
N CYS A 485 -18.13 -18.25 21.02
CA CYS A 485 -18.76 -18.87 19.86
C CYS A 485 -18.74 -17.96 18.63
N LYS A 486 -18.91 -18.51 17.43
CA LYS A 486 -18.85 -17.73 16.17
C LYS A 486 -19.87 -16.60 16.14
N ALA A 487 -21.07 -16.79 16.72
CA ALA A 487 -22.11 -15.74 16.74
C ALA A 487 -21.68 -14.55 17.62
N GLU A 488 -21.11 -14.80 18.79
CA GLU A 488 -20.59 -13.76 19.68
C GLU A 488 -19.43 -12.99 19.04
N ARG A 489 -18.50 -13.71 18.42
CA ARG A 489 -17.36 -13.11 17.69
C ARG A 489 -17.82 -12.25 16.52
N LEU A 490 -18.83 -12.72 15.76
CA LEU A 490 -19.41 -11.96 14.65
C LEU A 490 -20.11 -10.70 15.13
N ALA A 491 -20.88 -10.79 16.20
CA ALA A 491 -21.54 -9.63 16.80
C ALA A 491 -20.50 -8.59 17.27
N ALA A 492 -19.43 -9.02 17.97
CA ALA A 492 -18.35 -8.13 18.40
C ALA A 492 -17.61 -7.47 17.21
N LEU A 493 -17.39 -8.21 16.12
CA LEU A 493 -16.78 -7.67 14.90
C LEU A 493 -17.70 -6.63 14.23
N GLN A 494 -18.99 -6.91 14.13
CA GLN A 494 -19.98 -5.98 13.58
C GLN A 494 -20.07 -4.71 14.42
N ASP A 495 -20.11 -4.83 15.74
CA ASP A 495 -20.08 -3.70 16.67
C ASP A 495 -18.85 -2.81 16.49
N ALA A 496 -17.67 -3.42 16.34
CA ALA A 496 -16.43 -2.69 16.13
C ALA A 496 -16.44 -1.95 14.77
N ILE A 497 -16.91 -2.59 13.70
CA ILE A 497 -17.01 -1.95 12.38
C ILE A 497 -18.03 -0.81 12.41
N ALA A 498 -19.21 -1.00 13.05
CA ALA A 498 -20.21 0.04 13.22
C ALA A 498 -19.64 1.26 13.96
N GLU A 499 -18.83 1.03 14.99
CA GLU A 499 -18.16 2.11 15.73
C GLU A 499 -17.12 2.84 14.90
N VAL A 500 -16.36 2.14 14.05
CA VAL A 500 -15.44 2.76 13.09
C VAL A 500 -16.22 3.57 12.05
N TYR A 501 -17.33 3.06 11.52
CA TYR A 501 -18.20 3.78 10.59
C TYR A 501 -18.78 5.06 11.21
N ALA A 502 -19.26 4.98 12.46
CA ALA A 502 -19.76 6.16 13.18
C ALA A 502 -18.66 7.21 13.38
N SER A 503 -17.37 6.80 13.50
CA SER A 503 -16.26 7.72 13.74
C SER A 503 -16.05 8.74 12.61
N VAL A 504 -16.50 8.45 11.38
CA VAL A 504 -16.47 9.39 10.25
C VAL A 504 -17.29 10.65 10.53
N PHE A 505 -18.36 10.50 11.29
CA PHE A 505 -19.30 11.54 11.67
C PHE A 505 -18.98 12.14 13.06
N GLY A 506 -17.82 11.81 13.62
CA GLY A 506 -17.33 12.34 14.87
C GLY A 506 -16.91 13.81 14.77
N PRO A 507 -16.84 14.53 15.91
CA PRO A 507 -16.50 15.94 15.92
C PRO A 507 -15.09 16.22 15.39
N ASP A 508 -14.09 15.42 15.77
CA ASP A 508 -12.70 15.65 15.39
C ASP A 508 -12.45 15.48 13.87
N PRO A 509 -12.94 14.41 13.18
CA PRO A 509 -12.86 14.29 11.74
C PRO A 509 -13.62 15.37 10.98
N ILE A 510 -14.82 15.76 11.42
CA ILE A 510 -15.61 16.83 10.81
C ILE A 510 -14.84 18.16 10.89
N GLU A 511 -14.35 18.52 12.08
CA GLU A 511 -13.61 19.75 12.29
C GLU A 511 -12.32 19.78 11.48
N TYR A 512 -11.61 18.66 11.40
CA TYR A 512 -10.41 18.52 10.57
C TYR A 512 -10.71 18.72 9.07
N ARG A 513 -11.76 18.07 8.53
CA ARG A 513 -12.18 18.24 7.13
C ARG A 513 -12.61 19.65 6.83
N ALA A 514 -13.38 20.28 7.73
CA ALA A 514 -13.82 21.67 7.56
C ALA A 514 -12.62 22.62 7.39
N ARG A 515 -11.57 22.45 8.19
CA ARG A 515 -10.36 23.29 8.14
C ARG A 515 -9.53 23.09 6.89
N ARG A 516 -9.56 21.90 6.29
CA ARG A 516 -8.84 21.57 5.06
C ARG A 516 -9.63 21.87 3.78
N GLY A 517 -10.85 22.41 3.91
CA GLY A 517 -11.73 22.58 2.76
C GLY A 517 -12.21 21.27 2.13
N LEU A 518 -12.20 20.19 2.92
CA LEU A 518 -12.60 18.85 2.48
C LEU A 518 -13.99 18.43 2.98
N LEU A 519 -14.75 19.38 3.55
CA LEU A 519 -16.05 19.09 4.15
C LEU A 519 -17.06 18.56 3.11
N ASP A 520 -17.00 19.08 1.90
CA ASP A 520 -17.89 18.71 0.78
C ASP A 520 -17.44 17.45 0.04
N VAL A 521 -16.24 16.95 0.32
CA VAL A 521 -15.80 15.66 -0.22
C VAL A 521 -16.62 14.55 0.42
N HIS A 522 -17.14 13.64 -0.40
CA HIS A 522 -17.81 12.45 0.10
C HIS A 522 -16.76 11.46 0.59
N GLU A 523 -16.59 11.42 1.91
CA GLU A 523 -15.65 10.49 2.51
C GLU A 523 -16.23 9.09 2.57
N GLN A 524 -15.45 8.12 2.14
CA GLN A 524 -15.77 6.71 2.18
C GLN A 524 -14.78 5.98 3.09
N MET A 525 -15.30 5.13 3.95
CA MET A 525 -14.54 4.39 4.95
C MET A 525 -14.40 2.92 4.57
N GLY A 526 -13.23 2.53 4.10
CA GLY A 526 -12.82 1.14 4.08
C GLY A 526 -12.39 0.65 5.46
N ILE A 527 -12.38 -0.66 5.67
CA ILE A 527 -11.94 -1.28 6.93
C ILE A 527 -10.84 -2.28 6.65
N LEU A 528 -9.81 -2.30 7.51
CA LEU A 528 -8.89 -3.41 7.63
C LEU A 528 -9.25 -4.23 8.87
N ILE A 529 -9.40 -5.53 8.69
CA ILE A 529 -9.49 -6.50 9.77
C ILE A 529 -8.18 -7.28 9.74
N GLN A 530 -7.37 -7.11 10.76
CA GLN A 530 -6.02 -7.65 10.76
C GLN A 530 -5.80 -8.54 11.98
N GLU A 531 -5.13 -9.67 11.78
CA GLU A 531 -4.70 -10.54 12.87
C GLU A 531 -3.74 -9.78 13.77
N VAL A 532 -3.96 -9.79 15.08
CA VAL A 532 -3.01 -9.23 16.04
C VAL A 532 -1.79 -10.13 16.10
N VAL A 533 -0.63 -9.53 15.85
CA VAL A 533 0.66 -10.20 16.03
C VAL A 533 0.89 -10.49 17.50
N GLY A 534 1.32 -11.68 17.84
CA GLY A 534 1.66 -11.99 19.21
C GLY A 534 1.45 -13.46 19.60
N ARG A 535 1.59 -13.69 20.89
CA ARG A 535 1.42 -15.01 21.54
C ARG A 535 0.66 -14.88 22.85
N ARG A 536 0.14 -15.98 23.30
CA ARG A 536 -0.44 -16.08 24.63
C ARG A 536 0.66 -16.11 25.68
N ILE A 537 0.59 -15.17 26.64
CA ILE A 537 1.48 -15.03 27.79
C ILE A 537 0.58 -15.02 29.04
N GLY A 538 0.49 -16.14 29.73
CA GLY A 538 -0.52 -16.33 30.78
C GLY A 538 -1.95 -16.11 30.28
N PRO A 539 -2.74 -15.22 30.88
CA PRO A 539 -4.09 -14.86 30.42
C PRO A 539 -4.08 -13.86 29.24
N TYR A 540 -2.94 -13.27 28.94
CA TYR A 540 -2.81 -12.20 27.96
C TYR A 540 -2.39 -12.69 26.60
N PHE A 541 -2.81 -11.94 25.54
CA PHE A 541 -2.28 -12.07 24.18
C PHE A 541 -1.58 -10.78 23.79
N MET A 542 -0.33 -10.86 23.40
CA MET A 542 0.47 -9.70 23.06
C MET A 542 1.66 -10.03 22.16
N PRO A 543 2.13 -9.06 21.35
CA PRO A 543 3.47 -9.11 20.78
C PRO A 543 4.53 -9.15 21.86
N THR A 544 5.65 -9.76 21.58
CA THR A 544 6.82 -9.69 22.46
C THR A 544 7.33 -8.27 22.59
N TRP A 545 7.30 -7.54 21.47
CA TRP A 545 7.60 -6.11 21.39
C TRP A 545 7.00 -5.54 20.12
N SER A 546 6.80 -4.22 20.11
CA SER A 546 6.28 -3.47 18.99
C SER A 546 6.99 -2.14 18.88
N GLY A 547 6.82 -1.45 17.76
CA GLY A 547 7.39 -0.13 17.59
C GLY A 547 6.87 0.61 16.38
N VAL A 548 7.33 1.86 16.30
CA VAL A 548 7.14 2.75 15.16
C VAL A 548 8.51 3.27 14.73
N ALA A 549 8.75 3.34 13.43
CA ALA A 549 9.96 3.97 12.92
C ALA A 549 9.61 5.03 11.87
N PHE A 550 10.33 6.13 11.94
CA PHE A 550 10.19 7.32 11.12
C PHE A 550 11.41 7.50 10.23
N GLY A 551 11.20 7.76 8.95
CA GLY A 551 12.28 7.99 8.00
C GLY A 551 13.06 9.28 8.27
N THR A 552 12.46 10.26 8.98
CA THR A 552 13.14 11.47 9.44
C THR A 552 13.08 11.60 10.96
N ASN A 553 14.15 12.13 11.54
CA ASN A 553 14.25 12.39 12.97
C ASN A 553 14.18 13.90 13.23
N GLU A 554 12.99 14.34 13.61
CA GLU A 554 12.80 15.73 14.06
C GLU A 554 13.18 15.89 15.56
N PHE A 555 13.46 14.77 16.27
CA PHE A 555 13.84 14.72 17.67
C PHE A 555 15.31 14.38 17.83
N ARG A 556 16.18 15.36 17.63
CA ARG A 556 17.61 15.15 17.74
C ARG A 556 18.10 15.48 19.16
N TRP A 557 18.32 14.44 19.97
CA TRP A 557 18.86 14.59 21.34
C TRP A 557 20.38 14.77 21.39
N SER A 558 21.04 14.79 20.25
CA SER A 558 22.48 15.01 20.09
C SER A 558 22.75 15.69 18.76
N SER A 559 23.68 16.64 18.71
CA SER A 559 24.15 17.30 17.47
C SER A 559 24.79 16.34 16.47
N ARG A 560 25.17 15.13 16.90
CA ARG A 560 25.72 14.08 16.02
C ARG A 560 24.63 13.28 15.29
N ILE A 561 23.37 13.41 15.70
CA ILE A 561 22.23 12.77 15.04
C ILE A 561 21.76 13.71 13.94
N ARG A 562 21.70 13.20 12.73
CA ARG A 562 21.13 13.89 11.58
C ARG A 562 19.67 13.57 11.41
N ARG A 563 18.97 14.40 10.65
CA ARG A 563 17.55 14.20 10.33
C ARG A 563 17.33 12.86 9.62
N GLU A 564 18.22 12.52 8.70
CA GLU A 564 18.18 11.29 7.90
C GLU A 564 18.50 10.02 8.69
N ASP A 565 19.02 10.15 9.92
CA ASP A 565 19.28 8.99 10.78
C ASP A 565 18.01 8.30 11.26
N GLY A 566 16.84 8.93 11.04
CA GLY A 566 15.53 8.40 11.40
C GLY A 566 15.30 8.34 12.92
N LEU A 567 14.10 7.94 13.29
CA LEU A 567 13.70 7.73 14.70
C LEU A 567 12.96 6.40 14.81
N MET A 568 13.28 5.59 15.80
CA MET A 568 12.55 4.37 16.15
C MET A 568 12.13 4.42 17.62
N ARG A 569 10.89 3.99 17.88
CA ARG A 569 10.35 3.84 19.23
C ARG A 569 10.03 2.37 19.46
N LEU A 570 10.44 1.84 20.62
CA LEU A 570 10.17 0.46 21.02
C LEU A 570 9.41 0.41 22.33
N VAL A 571 8.41 -0.47 22.39
CA VAL A 571 7.61 -0.75 23.58
C VAL A 571 7.36 -2.27 23.72
N PRO A 572 7.16 -2.79 24.92
CA PRO A 572 6.67 -4.15 25.12
C PRO A 572 5.17 -4.22 24.79
N GLY A 573 4.68 -5.38 24.35
CA GLY A 573 3.27 -5.61 24.07
C GLY A 573 2.77 -4.91 22.84
N LEU A 574 1.50 -4.52 22.84
CA LEU A 574 0.83 -3.84 21.73
C LEU A 574 1.47 -2.47 21.46
N GLY A 575 1.59 -2.11 20.18
CA GLY A 575 2.30 -0.90 19.73
C GLY A 575 1.62 0.43 20.05
N THR A 576 0.46 0.42 20.70
CA THR A 576 -0.33 1.60 21.07
C THR A 576 0.48 2.65 21.82
N ARG A 577 1.34 2.22 22.75
CA ARG A 577 2.21 3.11 23.54
C ARG A 577 3.43 3.64 22.78
N ALA A 578 3.80 3.05 21.67
CA ALA A 578 4.82 3.60 20.77
C ALA A 578 4.25 4.74 19.93
N VAL A 579 2.96 4.66 19.64
CA VAL A 579 2.18 5.61 18.86
C VAL A 579 1.62 6.71 19.74
N ASP A 580 0.82 6.35 20.76
CA ASP A 580 0.22 7.25 21.75
C ASP A 580 1.13 7.35 22.98
N ARG A 581 1.93 8.40 23.06
CA ARG A 581 2.73 8.65 24.25
C ARG A 581 1.84 9.17 25.38
N LEU A 582 1.59 8.31 26.35
CA LEU A 582 0.91 8.69 27.58
C LEU A 582 1.89 9.39 28.54
N THR A 583 1.38 10.24 29.42
CA THR A 583 2.19 11.07 30.34
C THR A 583 3.03 10.28 31.34
N ASP A 584 2.68 9.04 31.59
CA ASP A 584 3.25 8.17 32.63
C ASP A 584 4.12 7.04 32.07
N ASP A 585 4.35 7.00 30.76
CA ASP A 585 5.08 5.91 30.11
C ASP A 585 5.96 6.37 28.95
N TYR A 586 7.09 5.73 28.77
CA TYR A 586 8.12 6.16 27.84
C TYR A 586 8.55 5.03 26.90
N PRO A 587 8.41 5.17 25.58
CA PRO A 587 9.04 4.25 24.64
C PRO A 587 10.56 4.41 24.66
N ILE A 588 11.29 3.35 24.38
CA ILE A 588 12.73 3.44 24.16
C ILE A 588 12.99 4.04 22.78
N LEU A 589 13.74 5.15 22.77
CA LEU A 589 14.04 5.93 21.58
C LEU A 589 15.42 5.55 21.01
N ILE A 590 15.48 5.36 19.70
CA ILE A 590 16.70 5.00 18.96
C ILE A 590 16.73 5.78 17.66
N ALA A 591 17.89 6.33 17.31
CA ALA A 591 18.16 6.82 15.96
C ALA A 591 18.76 5.66 15.14
N PRO A 592 18.07 5.07 14.15
CA PRO A 592 18.59 3.93 13.39
C PRO A 592 19.93 4.19 12.70
N GLY A 593 20.18 5.41 12.26
CA GLY A 593 21.49 5.80 11.69
C GLY A 593 22.60 5.94 12.73
N GLN A 594 22.25 6.19 14.02
CA GLN A 594 23.20 6.39 15.12
C GLN A 594 22.77 5.62 16.39
N PRO A 595 22.64 4.28 16.34
CA PRO A 595 22.02 3.48 17.41
C PRO A 595 22.82 3.51 18.73
N GLN A 596 24.07 3.95 18.71
CA GLN A 596 24.93 4.07 19.89
C GLN A 596 24.60 5.30 20.74
N LEU A 597 23.98 6.31 20.14
CA LEU A 597 23.63 7.55 20.82
C LEU A 597 22.26 7.36 21.51
N ARG A 598 22.28 7.18 22.84
CA ARG A 598 21.09 6.99 23.65
C ARG A 598 20.60 8.31 24.24
N VAL A 599 19.30 8.42 24.47
CA VAL A 599 18.67 9.57 25.14
C VAL A 599 19.05 9.53 26.62
N ASN A 600 18.85 8.38 27.27
CA ASN A 600 19.09 8.17 28.67
C ASN A 600 20.43 7.47 28.85
N THR A 601 21.35 8.04 29.62
CA THR A 601 22.74 7.57 29.76
C THR A 601 23.10 7.16 31.18
N THR A 602 22.43 7.71 32.20
CA THR A 602 22.64 7.31 33.59
C THR A 602 21.69 6.17 34.00
N PRO A 603 22.08 5.30 34.94
CA PRO A 603 21.21 4.21 35.39
C PRO A 603 19.85 4.72 35.90
N GLU A 604 19.85 5.86 36.64
CA GLU A 604 18.65 6.46 37.17
C GLU A 604 17.70 6.95 36.04
N GLU A 605 18.25 7.55 34.99
CA GLU A 605 17.47 7.98 33.83
C GLU A 605 16.91 6.77 33.10
N ILE A 606 17.72 5.72 32.88
CA ILE A 606 17.31 4.48 32.18
C ILE A 606 16.11 3.86 32.93
N VAL A 607 16.16 3.72 34.23
CA VAL A 607 15.06 3.17 35.06
C VAL A 607 13.85 4.11 35.06
N ARG A 608 14.08 5.42 35.21
CA ARG A 608 13.02 6.41 35.26
C ARG A 608 12.19 6.49 33.99
N TYR A 609 12.84 6.42 32.84
CA TYR A 609 12.26 6.56 31.50
C TYR A 609 12.12 5.23 30.75
N ALA A 610 12.13 4.10 31.46
CA ALA A 610 11.79 2.80 30.89
C ALA A 610 10.26 2.63 30.80
N PRO A 611 9.77 1.80 29.85
CA PRO A 611 8.36 1.42 29.80
C PRO A 611 7.89 0.80 31.11
N ARG A 612 6.83 1.35 31.70
CA ARG A 612 6.23 0.91 32.95
C ARG A 612 4.94 0.15 32.80
N ASN A 613 4.28 0.36 31.68
CA ASN A 613 3.01 -0.25 31.37
C ASN A 613 3.08 -1.01 30.05
N VAL A 614 2.30 -2.07 29.96
CA VAL A 614 2.19 -2.89 28.76
C VAL A 614 0.73 -3.00 28.35
N ASP A 615 0.42 -2.62 27.14
CA ASP A 615 -0.91 -2.81 26.59
C ASP A 615 -1.01 -4.23 26.00
N VAL A 616 -2.07 -4.92 26.39
CA VAL A 616 -2.30 -6.32 26.08
C VAL A 616 -3.77 -6.59 25.77
N ILE A 617 -4.07 -7.73 25.17
CA ILE A 617 -5.44 -8.24 25.08
C ILE A 617 -5.59 -9.30 26.17
N ASP A 618 -6.46 -9.07 27.13
CA ASP A 618 -6.84 -10.06 28.13
C ASP A 618 -7.86 -11.03 27.51
N LEU A 619 -7.47 -12.29 27.37
CA LEU A 619 -8.29 -13.33 26.76
C LEU A 619 -9.41 -13.84 27.67
N GLU A 620 -9.29 -13.64 29.01
CA GLU A 620 -10.31 -14.06 29.96
C GLU A 620 -11.44 -13.04 30.06
N SER A 621 -11.11 -11.76 30.17
CA SER A 621 -12.11 -10.67 30.15
C SER A 621 -12.59 -10.30 28.75
N GLY A 622 -11.87 -10.71 27.69
CA GLY A 622 -12.16 -10.38 26.30
C GLY A 622 -11.85 -8.93 25.94
N THR A 623 -11.03 -8.20 26.72
CA THR A 623 -10.84 -6.77 26.57
C THR A 623 -9.38 -6.38 26.32
N PHE A 624 -9.22 -5.22 25.65
CA PHE A 624 -7.95 -4.50 25.66
C PHE A 624 -7.71 -3.92 27.07
N THR A 625 -6.54 -4.14 27.63
CA THR A 625 -6.19 -3.64 28.97
C THR A 625 -4.72 -3.25 29.04
N THR A 626 -4.40 -2.46 30.05
CA THR A 626 -3.05 -2.06 30.41
C THR A 626 -2.63 -2.76 31.70
N VAL A 627 -1.46 -3.37 31.70
CA VAL A 627 -0.88 -4.06 32.84
C VAL A 627 0.45 -3.42 33.24
N ASP A 628 0.76 -3.45 34.54
CA ASP A 628 2.05 -2.98 35.05
C ASP A 628 3.17 -3.92 34.57
N ALA A 629 4.24 -3.33 34.03
CA ALA A 629 5.35 -4.07 33.43
C ALA A 629 6.11 -4.93 34.44
N ALA A 630 6.32 -4.44 35.65
CA ALA A 630 7.01 -5.18 36.70
C ALA A 630 6.16 -6.35 37.21
N GLU A 631 4.84 -6.18 37.30
CA GLU A 631 3.92 -7.27 37.66
C GLU A 631 3.86 -8.31 36.55
N LEU A 632 3.76 -7.90 35.28
CA LEU A 632 3.80 -8.81 34.13
C LEU A 632 5.10 -9.65 34.13
N LEU A 633 6.25 -8.99 34.30
CA LEU A 633 7.54 -9.68 34.34
C LEU A 633 7.63 -10.66 35.51
N ARG A 634 7.17 -10.27 36.70
CA ARG A 634 7.20 -11.12 37.88
C ARG A 634 6.35 -12.38 37.71
N ARG A 635 5.17 -12.26 37.10
CA ARG A 635 4.23 -13.38 36.94
C ARG A 635 4.54 -14.24 35.69
N HIS A 636 4.86 -13.59 34.59
CA HIS A 636 4.90 -14.22 33.27
C HIS A 636 6.20 -13.95 32.49
N GLY A 637 7.21 -13.33 33.09
CA GLY A 637 8.44 -12.95 32.38
C GLY A 637 9.17 -14.14 31.73
N ARG A 638 9.06 -15.34 32.30
CA ARG A 638 9.64 -16.58 31.74
C ARG A 638 8.92 -17.08 30.48
N GLU A 639 7.66 -16.69 30.30
CA GLU A 639 6.84 -17.09 29.15
C GLU A 639 7.07 -16.19 27.92
N ILE A 640 7.68 -15.00 28.14
CA ILE A 640 7.94 -14.03 27.06
C ILE A 640 9.15 -14.49 26.23
N PRO A 641 8.99 -14.77 24.94
CA PRO A 641 10.10 -15.21 24.07
C PRO A 641 11.22 -14.19 24.01
N GLY A 642 12.46 -14.65 24.19
CA GLY A 642 13.62 -13.77 24.06
C GLY A 642 13.72 -12.65 25.11
N ILE A 643 13.03 -12.76 26.23
CA ILE A 643 12.94 -11.73 27.28
C ILE A 643 14.31 -11.19 27.73
N HIS A 644 15.36 -12.03 27.74
CA HIS A 644 16.73 -11.63 28.09
C HIS A 644 17.31 -10.56 27.14
N ARG A 645 16.71 -10.36 25.97
CA ARG A 645 17.09 -9.31 25.01
C ARG A 645 16.31 -8.02 25.22
N LEU A 646 15.17 -8.11 25.91
CA LEU A 646 14.23 -7.00 26.09
C LEU A 646 14.46 -6.27 27.40
N VAL A 647 14.88 -6.97 28.46
CA VAL A 647 15.03 -6.39 29.79
C VAL A 647 16.47 -6.36 30.26
N SER A 648 16.75 -5.44 31.16
CA SER A 648 17.99 -5.40 31.95
C SER A 648 17.67 -5.53 33.42
N LYS A 649 18.61 -6.08 34.22
CA LYS A 649 18.53 -6.17 35.66
C LYS A 649 18.99 -4.86 36.28
N PHE A 650 18.21 -4.28 37.20
CA PHE A 650 18.61 -3.16 38.01
C PHE A 650 19.05 -3.67 39.39
N GLU A 651 20.29 -3.45 39.72
CA GLU A 651 20.88 -3.93 40.97
C GLU A 651 22.00 -3.00 41.45
N HIS A 652 21.97 -2.62 42.74
CA HIS A 652 22.98 -1.76 43.35
C HIS A 652 23.23 -0.44 42.61
N GLY A 653 22.16 0.17 42.07
CA GLY A 653 22.27 1.45 41.32
C GLY A 653 22.87 1.28 39.92
N LEU A 654 22.97 0.05 39.39
CA LEU A 654 23.50 -0.23 38.08
C LEU A 654 22.46 -1.00 37.23
N VAL A 655 22.38 -0.64 35.96
CA VAL A 655 21.57 -1.37 34.96
C VAL A 655 22.51 -2.32 34.20
N ARG A 656 22.23 -3.61 34.24
CA ARG A 656 23.10 -4.63 33.63
C ARG A 656 22.29 -5.52 32.69
N LYS A 657 22.84 -5.80 31.51
CA LYS A 657 22.32 -6.79 30.58
C LYS A 657 22.40 -8.19 31.21
N PRO A 658 21.34 -9.03 31.14
CA PRO A 658 21.37 -10.38 31.67
C PRO A 658 22.45 -11.23 31.01
N LEU A 659 23.16 -12.04 31.82
CA LEU A 659 24.12 -13.01 31.36
C LEU A 659 23.40 -14.35 31.09
N GLY A 660 22.87 -14.54 29.89
CA GLY A 660 22.14 -15.75 29.51
C GLY A 660 20.62 -15.67 29.77
N THR A 661 19.95 -16.82 29.73
CA THR A 661 18.49 -16.97 29.83
C THR A 661 17.97 -17.25 31.25
N ALA A 662 18.86 -17.55 32.21
CA ALA A 662 18.48 -17.80 33.60
C ALA A 662 18.26 -16.47 34.31
N MET A 663 16.98 -16.09 34.53
CA MET A 663 16.57 -14.86 35.18
C MET A 663 15.64 -15.14 36.35
N ASP A 664 15.83 -14.44 37.46
CA ASP A 664 14.96 -14.51 38.61
C ASP A 664 14.01 -13.33 38.68
N PHE A 665 12.84 -13.46 38.04
CA PHE A 665 11.81 -12.43 38.01
C PHE A 665 11.07 -12.27 39.37
N ALA A 666 11.26 -13.19 40.29
CA ALA A 666 10.60 -13.09 41.62
C ALA A 666 11.35 -12.18 42.58
N HIS A 667 12.69 -12.16 42.50
CA HIS A 667 13.53 -11.46 43.48
C HIS A 667 14.32 -10.31 42.86
N ASP A 668 14.55 -10.31 41.57
CA ASP A 668 15.32 -9.28 40.87
C ASP A 668 14.42 -8.22 40.24
N GLU A 669 14.83 -6.97 40.31
CA GLU A 669 14.17 -5.87 39.59
C GLU A 669 14.63 -5.83 38.14
N HIS A 670 13.69 -5.92 37.20
CA HIS A 670 13.93 -5.91 35.77
C HIS A 670 13.20 -4.73 35.12
N VAL A 671 13.88 -4.06 34.19
CA VAL A 671 13.33 -2.94 33.42
C VAL A 671 13.47 -3.20 31.92
N PHE A 672 12.48 -2.79 31.12
CA PHE A 672 12.54 -2.90 29.66
C PHE A 672 13.53 -1.87 29.10
N THR A 673 14.63 -2.34 28.54
CA THR A 673 15.67 -1.48 27.93
C THR A 673 15.89 -1.81 26.46
N PHE A 674 15.46 -2.97 26.01
CA PHE A 674 15.68 -3.52 24.65
C PHE A 674 17.16 -3.58 24.23
N GLU A 675 18.09 -3.49 25.19
CA GLU A 675 19.54 -3.40 24.90
C GLU A 675 20.05 -4.61 24.12
N GLY A 676 19.61 -5.83 24.50
CA GLY A 676 19.98 -7.05 23.77
C GLY A 676 19.33 -7.13 22.38
N LEU A 677 18.11 -6.64 22.24
CA LEU A 677 17.43 -6.61 20.93
C LEU A 677 18.14 -5.66 19.96
N ILE A 678 18.58 -4.51 20.44
CA ILE A 678 19.23 -3.46 19.64
C ILE A 678 20.67 -3.85 19.28
N ALA A 679 21.42 -4.42 20.24
CA ALA A 679 22.85 -4.69 20.07
C ALA A 679 23.12 -6.06 19.41
N ASP A 680 22.33 -7.09 19.70
CA ASP A 680 22.64 -8.49 19.35
C ASP A 680 21.77 -9.04 18.20
N THR A 681 20.86 -8.24 17.63
CA THR A 681 19.99 -8.68 16.54
C THR A 681 20.07 -7.76 15.34
N PRO A 682 19.65 -8.21 14.15
CA PRO A 682 19.61 -7.36 12.96
C PRO A 682 18.43 -6.36 12.92
N LEU A 683 17.77 -6.07 14.07
CA LEU A 683 16.61 -5.19 14.09
C LEU A 683 16.91 -3.80 13.51
N VAL A 684 17.92 -3.12 14.04
CA VAL A 684 18.24 -1.75 13.61
C VAL A 684 18.65 -1.68 12.14
N PRO A 685 19.56 -2.55 11.63
CA PRO A 685 19.84 -2.63 10.21
C PRO A 685 18.61 -2.96 9.34
N ARG A 686 17.70 -3.83 9.82
CA ARG A 686 16.46 -4.18 9.13
C ARG A 686 15.52 -2.98 9.00
N ILE A 687 15.28 -2.25 10.09
CA ILE A 687 14.44 -1.05 10.09
C ILE A 687 15.03 0.00 9.15
N ARG A 688 16.33 0.23 9.19
CA ARG A 688 17.01 1.16 8.29
C ARG A 688 16.83 0.77 6.82
N ALA A 689 17.04 -0.51 6.50
CA ALA A 689 16.86 -1.02 5.14
C ALA A 689 15.40 -0.87 4.65
N LEU A 690 14.41 -1.12 5.53
CA LEU A 690 13.00 -0.91 5.21
C LEU A 690 12.69 0.55 4.93
N LEU A 691 13.13 1.47 5.80
CA LEU A 691 12.90 2.91 5.64
C LEU A 691 13.53 3.43 4.35
N GLU A 692 14.79 3.05 4.06
CA GLU A 692 15.50 3.44 2.83
C GLU A 692 14.74 2.97 1.57
N LEU A 693 14.34 1.69 1.51
CA LEU A 693 13.64 1.14 0.35
C LEU A 693 12.26 1.74 0.14
N LEU A 694 11.50 1.90 1.22
CA LEU A 694 10.15 2.45 1.15
C LEU A 694 10.19 3.93 0.80
N GLN A 695 11.13 4.70 1.36
CA GLN A 695 11.33 6.11 1.03
C GLN A 695 11.74 6.30 -0.44
N GLU A 696 12.66 5.48 -0.95
CA GLU A 696 13.05 5.51 -2.36
C GLU A 696 11.85 5.23 -3.27
N ARG A 697 11.00 4.29 -2.88
CA ARG A 697 9.85 3.87 -3.69
C ARG A 697 8.70 4.88 -3.64
N VAL A 698 8.41 5.43 -2.48
CA VAL A 698 7.34 6.42 -2.26
C VAL A 698 7.76 7.82 -2.72
N GLY A 699 9.05 8.10 -2.77
CA GLY A 699 9.60 9.42 -3.11
C GLY A 699 9.50 10.45 -1.98
N ALA A 700 9.18 9.99 -0.76
CA ALA A 700 9.05 10.82 0.43
C ALA A 700 9.46 10.01 1.67
N PRO A 701 9.88 10.66 2.77
CA PRO A 701 10.08 9.96 4.04
C PRO A 701 8.82 9.19 4.44
N VAL A 702 9.00 8.04 5.08
CA VAL A 702 7.89 7.15 5.47
C VAL A 702 7.90 6.87 6.96
N ASP A 703 6.73 6.57 7.50
CA ASP A 703 6.54 5.98 8.81
C ASP A 703 6.12 4.54 8.66
N ILE A 704 6.65 3.66 9.51
CA ILE A 704 6.25 2.26 9.56
C ILE A 704 5.88 1.87 10.99
N GLU A 705 4.80 1.08 11.13
CA GLU A 705 4.47 0.38 12.36
C GLU A 705 4.88 -1.09 12.23
N PHE A 706 5.44 -1.65 13.27
CA PHE A 706 5.91 -3.05 13.26
C PHE A 706 5.75 -3.71 14.62
N ALA A 707 5.76 -5.04 14.61
CA ALA A 707 5.71 -5.87 15.82
C ALA A 707 6.45 -7.18 15.61
N SER A 708 6.71 -7.89 16.70
CA SER A 708 7.27 -9.23 16.67
C SER A 708 6.60 -10.14 17.70
N ASP A 709 6.36 -11.38 17.31
CA ASP A 709 5.89 -12.43 18.23
C ASP A 709 7.04 -13.16 18.97
N GLY A 710 8.28 -12.69 18.76
CA GLY A 710 9.50 -13.26 19.29
C GLY A 710 10.32 -14.06 18.28
N ASP A 711 9.69 -14.61 17.25
CA ASP A 711 10.33 -15.34 16.17
C ASP A 711 10.35 -14.55 14.87
N ASP A 712 9.20 -14.01 14.47
CA ASP A 712 9.01 -13.31 13.21
C ASP A 712 8.88 -11.79 13.40
N PHE A 713 9.27 -11.04 12.37
CA PHE A 713 9.11 -9.60 12.29
C PHE A 713 7.95 -9.26 11.35
N TYR A 714 7.01 -8.46 11.80
CA TYR A 714 5.81 -8.08 11.07
C TYR A 714 5.76 -6.58 10.81
N LEU A 715 5.46 -6.21 9.56
CA LEU A 715 5.13 -4.85 9.15
C LEU A 715 3.61 -4.68 9.25
N LEU A 716 3.15 -3.71 10.04
CA LEU A 716 1.74 -3.51 10.38
C LEU A 716 1.10 -2.37 9.59
N GLN A 717 1.87 -1.33 9.27
CA GLN A 717 1.44 -0.16 8.50
C GLN A 717 2.65 0.52 7.86
N CYS A 718 2.42 1.19 6.73
CA CYS A 718 3.36 2.13 6.12
C CYS A 718 2.59 3.31 5.55
N ARG A 719 3.08 4.52 5.81
CA ARG A 719 2.53 5.75 5.23
C ARG A 719 3.64 6.73 4.87
N ALA A 720 3.36 7.63 3.93
CA ALA A 720 4.26 8.75 3.67
C ALA A 720 4.18 9.77 4.82
N GLN A 721 5.34 10.27 5.26
CA GLN A 721 5.38 11.42 6.17
C GLN A 721 4.95 12.69 5.44
N GLY A 722 4.11 13.51 6.09
CA GLY A 722 3.78 14.83 5.58
C GLY A 722 5.05 15.70 5.51
N HIS A 723 5.27 16.33 4.36
CA HIS A 723 6.32 17.34 4.26
C HIS A 723 5.80 18.61 4.95
N GLY A 724 6.40 19.00 6.09
CA GLY A 724 6.31 20.37 6.58
C GLY A 724 6.97 21.29 5.55
N GLY A 725 6.30 22.41 5.19
CA GLY A 725 6.86 23.40 4.27
C GLY A 725 8.22 23.91 4.74
N ASP A 726 8.87 24.66 3.90
CA ASP A 726 10.17 25.32 3.98
C ASP A 726 11.09 24.88 5.16
N SER A 727 11.70 23.70 5.02
CA SER A 727 12.53 23.05 6.05
C SER A 727 14.01 23.46 5.95
N ALA A 728 14.30 24.54 5.26
CA ALA A 728 15.67 25.07 5.20
C ALA A 728 16.07 25.68 6.55
N PRO A 729 17.31 25.44 7.03
CA PRO A 729 17.82 26.09 8.22
C PRO A 729 17.80 27.63 8.02
N ALA A 730 17.18 28.34 8.96
CA ALA A 730 17.21 29.79 8.93
C ALA A 730 18.59 30.34 9.29
N THR A 731 19.03 31.39 8.63
CA THR A 731 20.22 32.12 9.06
C THR A 731 19.90 32.85 10.37
N ILE A 732 20.62 32.50 11.44
CA ILE A 732 20.46 33.17 12.73
C ILE A 732 21.16 34.53 12.67
N PRO A 733 20.47 35.66 12.97
CA PRO A 733 21.11 36.99 13.04
C PRO A 733 22.12 37.04 14.16
N LEU A 734 23.37 37.45 13.87
CA LEU A 734 24.49 37.47 14.81
C LEU A 734 24.54 38.73 15.68
N ASP A 735 24.15 39.89 15.15
CA ASP A 735 24.27 41.19 15.81
C ASP A 735 22.91 41.73 16.27
N VAL A 736 22.25 40.98 17.12
CA VAL A 736 20.96 41.40 17.69
C VAL A 736 21.13 41.95 19.09
N SER A 737 20.70 43.18 19.31
CA SER A 737 20.71 43.78 20.66
C SER A 737 19.84 42.96 21.62
N ARG A 738 20.34 42.71 22.83
CA ARG A 738 19.68 41.87 23.84
C ARG A 738 18.21 42.24 24.12
N ASN A 739 17.92 43.54 24.12
CA ASN A 739 16.57 44.07 24.36
C ASN A 739 15.58 43.85 23.19
N ARG A 740 16.04 43.32 22.08
CA ARG A 740 15.18 42.89 20.96
C ARG A 740 14.90 41.41 20.98
N ILE A 741 15.53 40.63 21.84
CA ILE A 741 15.40 39.17 21.92
C ILE A 741 14.36 38.84 22.99
N LEU A 742 13.24 38.22 22.61
CA LEU A 742 12.22 37.78 23.57
C LEU A 742 12.55 36.40 24.16
N PHE A 743 13.02 35.48 23.28
CA PHE A 743 13.50 34.19 23.75
C PHE A 743 14.53 33.59 22.78
N SER A 744 15.34 32.67 23.30
CA SER A 744 16.25 31.85 22.52
C SER A 744 16.20 30.40 23.01
N ALA A 745 16.59 29.47 22.17
CA ALA A 745 16.76 28.07 22.54
C ALA A 745 18.04 27.52 21.92
N ASN A 746 18.63 26.54 22.61
CA ASN A 746 19.90 25.91 22.25
C ASN A 746 19.80 24.38 22.21
N ARG A 747 18.55 23.84 22.19
CA ARG A 747 18.29 22.40 22.20
C ARG A 747 17.00 22.08 21.45
N PHE A 748 17.02 20.95 20.75
CA PHE A 748 15.84 20.37 20.10
C PHE A 748 15.17 21.32 19.09
N VAL A 749 15.96 22.09 18.41
CA VAL A 749 15.50 23.08 17.45
C VAL A 749 15.24 22.40 16.11
N SER A 750 14.04 22.59 15.54
CA SER A 750 13.72 22.23 14.14
C SER A 750 14.28 23.30 13.17
N ASN A 751 14.27 23.01 11.87
CA ASN A 751 14.62 23.99 10.85
C ASN A 751 13.42 24.85 10.45
N GLY A 752 13.65 26.09 10.10
CA GLY A 752 12.65 26.92 9.48
C GLY A 752 12.61 28.35 10.00
N ARG A 753 11.64 29.09 9.51
CA ARG A 753 11.38 30.47 9.89
C ARG A 753 9.89 30.64 10.19
N VAL A 754 9.58 31.32 11.27
CA VAL A 754 8.20 31.71 11.57
C VAL A 754 7.98 33.13 11.03
N PRO A 755 6.94 33.36 10.21
CA PRO A 755 6.66 34.68 9.65
C PRO A 755 6.33 35.73 10.73
N ASP A 756 6.13 36.98 10.31
CA ASP A 756 5.83 38.07 11.20
C ASP A 756 4.64 37.81 12.10
N ILE A 757 4.88 37.71 13.38
CA ILE A 757 3.90 37.42 14.42
C ILE A 757 3.37 38.71 15.03
N GLY A 758 2.06 38.89 15.04
CA GLY A 758 1.36 40.03 15.61
C GLY A 758 0.87 39.79 17.03
N HIS A 759 0.61 38.54 17.44
CA HIS A 759 0.08 38.25 18.78
C HIS A 759 0.83 37.10 19.44
N ILE A 760 0.95 37.16 20.77
CA ILE A 760 1.47 36.08 21.60
C ILE A 760 0.39 35.70 22.62
N VAL A 761 0.02 34.44 22.64
CA VAL A 761 -0.82 33.88 23.69
C VAL A 761 0.10 33.21 24.71
N TYR A 762 0.27 33.83 25.87
CA TYR A 762 1.12 33.33 26.92
C TYR A 762 0.29 32.80 28.09
N VAL A 763 0.50 31.55 28.46
CA VAL A 763 -0.06 30.95 29.68
C VAL A 763 1.01 30.96 30.73
N ASP A 764 0.79 31.78 31.80
CA ASP A 764 1.72 31.89 32.93
C ASP A 764 1.75 30.58 33.73
N GLU A 765 2.94 30.02 33.91
CA GLU A 765 3.09 28.69 34.53
C GLU A 765 2.78 28.69 36.01
N GLU A 766 3.17 29.75 36.74
CA GLU A 766 2.91 29.86 38.18
C GLU A 766 1.41 30.02 38.43
N ALA A 767 0.77 30.89 37.68
CA ALA A 767 -0.67 31.11 37.74
C ALA A 767 -1.47 29.90 37.33
N TYR A 768 -1.00 29.15 36.28
CA TYR A 768 -1.64 27.89 35.86
C TYR A 768 -1.52 26.80 36.92
N ALA A 769 -0.33 26.63 37.51
CA ALA A 769 -0.12 25.66 38.58
C ALA A 769 -0.91 25.99 39.88
N ALA A 770 -1.19 27.27 40.12
CA ALA A 770 -1.98 27.73 41.25
C ALA A 770 -3.51 27.57 41.07
N LEU A 771 -3.98 27.12 39.92
CA LEU A 771 -5.41 26.89 39.66
C LEU A 771 -5.99 25.85 40.62
N PRO A 772 -7.21 26.06 41.17
CA PRO A 772 -7.74 25.27 42.28
C PRO A 772 -8.11 23.82 41.90
N ASP A 773 -8.50 23.59 40.66
CA ASP A 773 -9.00 22.29 40.22
C ASP A 773 -8.80 22.01 38.72
N VAL A 774 -8.99 20.75 38.36
CA VAL A 774 -8.91 20.24 36.99
C VAL A 774 -9.88 20.94 36.03
N LYS A 775 -11.04 21.40 36.54
CA LYS A 775 -12.04 22.09 35.71
C LYS A 775 -11.52 23.46 35.25
N SER A 776 -10.92 24.19 36.16
CA SER A 776 -10.28 25.49 35.88
C SER A 776 -9.12 25.34 34.89
N MET A 777 -8.31 24.28 35.01
CA MET A 777 -7.26 23.98 34.06
C MET A 777 -7.81 23.65 32.67
N ARG A 778 -8.90 22.88 32.54
CA ARG A 778 -9.57 22.62 31.25
C ARG A 778 -10.12 23.87 30.62
N GLN A 779 -10.63 24.79 31.44
CA GLN A 779 -11.14 26.08 30.96
C GLN A 779 -10.05 26.91 30.28
N VAL A 780 -8.79 26.83 30.74
CA VAL A 780 -7.64 27.45 30.07
C VAL A 780 -7.50 26.91 28.64
N GLY A 781 -7.54 25.59 28.42
CA GLY A 781 -7.50 24.99 27.10
C GLY A 781 -8.68 25.41 26.20
N GLU A 782 -9.89 25.51 26.76
CA GLU A 782 -11.07 26.00 26.04
C GLU A 782 -10.88 27.45 25.58
N VAL A 783 -10.33 28.33 26.44
CA VAL A 783 -10.04 29.74 26.11
C VAL A 783 -8.99 29.83 25.02
N VAL A 784 -7.92 29.04 25.10
CA VAL A 784 -6.93 28.93 24.02
C VAL A 784 -7.60 28.53 22.71
N GLY A 785 -8.50 27.55 22.73
CA GLY A 785 -9.28 27.14 21.56
C GLY A 785 -10.18 28.25 20.99
N LYS A 786 -10.70 29.15 21.83
CA LYS A 786 -11.47 30.31 21.37
C LYS A 786 -10.55 31.38 20.78
N LEU A 787 -9.41 31.65 21.39
CA LEU A 787 -8.40 32.56 20.85
C LEU A 787 -7.88 32.08 19.49
N ASN A 788 -7.71 30.78 19.30
CA ASN A 788 -7.35 30.18 18.00
C ASN A 788 -8.34 30.52 16.88
N LYS A 789 -9.62 30.77 17.21
CA LYS A 789 -10.65 31.14 16.24
C LYS A 789 -10.73 32.66 15.97
N VAL A 790 -10.35 33.47 16.98
CA VAL A 790 -10.45 34.92 16.93
C VAL A 790 -9.19 35.56 16.34
N LEU A 791 -8.03 35.03 16.68
CA LEU A 791 -6.74 35.56 16.23
C LEU A 791 -6.46 35.23 14.77
N PRO A 792 -5.74 36.10 14.02
CA PRO A 792 -5.42 35.88 12.63
C PRO A 792 -4.57 34.61 12.44
N LYS A 793 -4.98 33.71 11.56
CA LYS A 793 -4.32 32.43 11.26
C LYS A 793 -2.87 32.65 10.83
N GLY A 794 -1.93 31.88 11.44
CA GLY A 794 -0.50 31.94 11.14
C GLY A 794 0.19 33.23 11.59
N ARG A 795 -0.49 34.11 12.39
CA ARG A 795 0.03 35.38 12.86
C ARG A 795 0.16 35.49 14.38
N PHE A 796 -0.01 34.36 15.07
CA PHE A 796 0.19 34.32 16.51
C PHE A 796 0.96 33.04 16.91
N ILE A 797 1.58 33.11 18.08
CA ILE A 797 2.27 31.99 18.71
C ILE A 797 1.66 31.67 20.07
N LEU A 798 1.76 30.40 20.47
CA LEU A 798 1.36 29.91 21.78
C LEU A 798 2.59 29.63 22.61
N ILE A 799 2.63 30.14 23.86
CA ILE A 799 3.70 29.89 24.82
C ILE A 799 3.05 29.49 26.14
N GLY A 800 3.52 28.41 26.75
CA GLY A 800 3.02 28.03 28.06
C GLY A 800 3.66 26.80 28.66
N PRO A 801 3.27 26.42 29.89
CA PRO A 801 3.96 25.43 30.68
C PRO A 801 3.78 24.00 30.16
N GLY A 802 4.85 23.24 30.21
CA GLY A 802 4.88 21.82 30.13
C GLY A 802 4.31 21.27 28.81
N ARG A 803 3.73 20.07 28.89
CA ARG A 803 3.26 19.30 27.76
C ARG A 803 1.81 19.64 27.39
N TRP A 804 1.62 20.22 26.21
CA TRP A 804 0.31 20.51 25.63
C TRP A 804 -0.25 19.26 24.93
N GLY A 805 -1.57 19.19 24.70
CA GLY A 805 -2.18 18.04 24.00
C GLY A 805 -2.18 16.72 24.78
N SER A 806 -1.81 16.74 26.06
CA SER A 806 -1.83 15.55 26.89
C SER A 806 -3.27 15.10 27.18
N ARG A 807 -3.56 13.82 26.97
CA ARG A 807 -4.83 13.19 27.37
C ARG A 807 -4.80 12.63 28.80
N GLY A 808 -3.64 12.63 29.45
CA GLY A 808 -3.41 12.14 30.82
C GLY A 808 -3.54 13.21 31.89
N ASP A 809 -2.49 13.38 32.71
CA ASP A 809 -2.50 14.38 33.78
C ASP A 809 -2.36 15.80 33.23
N ILE A 810 -3.43 16.57 33.26
CA ILE A 810 -3.49 17.95 32.77
C ILE A 810 -2.72 18.96 33.64
N ARG A 811 -2.18 18.53 34.78
CA ARG A 811 -1.30 19.36 35.62
C ARG A 811 0.08 19.54 34.99
N LEU A 812 0.45 18.68 34.04
CA LEU A 812 1.75 18.70 33.37
C LEU A 812 1.83 19.71 32.24
N GLY A 813 0.74 20.32 31.83
CA GLY A 813 0.67 21.32 30.76
C GLY A 813 -0.75 21.68 30.36
N VAL A 814 -0.91 22.59 29.41
CA VAL A 814 -2.22 23.07 28.98
C VAL A 814 -2.92 21.98 28.14
N SER A 815 -4.07 21.51 28.60
CA SER A 815 -4.84 20.46 27.91
C SER A 815 -5.59 21.02 26.71
N VAL A 816 -5.05 20.80 25.52
CA VAL A 816 -5.67 21.19 24.23
C VAL A 816 -5.68 20.01 23.26
N THR A 817 -6.62 20.03 22.34
CA THR A 817 -6.57 19.19 21.14
C THR A 817 -5.89 19.95 20.01
N TYR A 818 -5.36 19.22 19.00
CA TYR A 818 -4.84 19.85 17.79
C TYR A 818 -5.81 20.88 17.20
N SER A 819 -7.08 20.56 17.19
CA SER A 819 -8.14 21.43 16.67
C SER A 819 -8.27 22.77 17.39
N GLN A 820 -7.81 22.86 18.63
CA GLN A 820 -7.87 24.10 19.43
C GLN A 820 -6.65 25.01 19.21
N ILE A 821 -5.64 24.58 18.45
CA ILE A 821 -4.40 25.34 18.24
C ILE A 821 -3.92 25.41 16.80
N ASN A 822 -4.64 24.81 15.87
CA ASN A 822 -4.19 24.60 14.49
C ASN A 822 -4.08 25.86 13.62
N ASN A 823 -4.46 27.03 14.13
CA ASN A 823 -4.27 28.31 13.45
C ASN A 823 -3.00 29.04 13.93
N THR A 824 -2.33 28.53 14.96
CA THR A 824 -1.07 29.12 15.45
C THR A 824 0.05 28.90 14.44
N ALA A 825 1.00 29.84 14.39
CA ALA A 825 2.22 29.67 13.62
C ALA A 825 3.24 28.77 14.32
N MET A 826 3.22 28.79 15.67
CA MET A 826 4.19 28.05 16.48
C MET A 826 3.63 27.76 17.86
N LEU A 827 3.98 26.58 18.39
CA LEU A 827 3.78 26.20 19.78
C LEU A 827 5.12 26.12 20.51
N ILE A 828 5.22 26.79 21.65
CA ILE A 828 6.39 26.81 22.52
C ILE A 828 6.01 26.24 23.88
N GLU A 829 6.61 25.12 24.24
CA GLU A 829 6.43 24.47 25.53
C GLU A 829 7.57 24.85 26.46
N VAL A 830 7.25 25.55 27.53
CA VAL A 830 8.23 26.01 28.53
C VAL A 830 8.40 24.94 29.59
N ALA A 831 9.63 24.42 29.73
CA ALA A 831 10.00 23.39 30.68
C ALA A 831 10.97 23.98 31.73
N ARG A 832 10.41 24.63 32.79
CA ARG A 832 11.21 25.12 33.93
C ARG A 832 11.45 24.01 34.94
N GLN A 833 12.63 23.97 35.49
CA GLN A 833 13.00 23.01 36.50
C GLN A 833 12.29 23.31 37.82
N GLN A 834 11.54 22.37 38.34
CA GLN A 834 10.91 22.41 39.64
C GLN A 834 11.60 21.43 40.60
N GLY A 835 12.60 21.92 41.36
CA GLY A 835 13.45 21.08 42.19
C GLY A 835 14.32 20.14 41.37
N SER A 836 14.14 18.82 41.47
CA SER A 836 14.82 17.80 40.65
C SER A 836 14.03 17.39 39.41
N TYR A 837 12.83 17.95 39.16
CA TYR A 837 11.92 17.60 38.10
C TYR A 837 11.95 18.63 36.96
N VAL A 838 12.18 18.16 35.75
CA VAL A 838 11.99 18.94 34.51
C VAL A 838 10.70 18.46 33.89
N PRO A 839 9.72 19.34 33.62
CA PRO A 839 8.47 18.95 32.98
C PRO A 839 8.71 18.27 31.63
N ASP A 840 7.91 17.24 31.32
CA ASP A 840 7.91 16.57 30.05
C ASP A 840 7.31 17.49 28.96
N VAL A 841 7.74 17.32 27.72
CA VAL A 841 7.28 18.11 26.57
C VAL A 841 6.61 17.22 25.53
N SER A 842 5.74 17.78 24.67
CA SER A 842 4.97 17.01 23.67
C SER A 842 5.82 16.42 22.56
N PHE A 843 7.08 16.68 22.57
CA PHE A 843 8.01 16.26 21.55
C PHE A 843 8.00 14.75 21.37
N GLY A 844 7.84 14.32 20.10
CA GLY A 844 7.82 12.89 19.77
C GLY A 844 6.46 12.19 20.00
N THR A 845 5.37 12.92 20.24
CA THR A 845 4.00 12.39 20.37
C THR A 845 3.21 12.51 19.06
N HIS A 846 2.04 11.88 18.95
CA HIS A 846 1.10 12.15 17.84
C HIS A 846 0.69 13.62 17.76
N PHE A 847 0.51 14.26 18.89
CA PHE A 847 0.22 15.68 18.92
C PHE A 847 1.34 16.51 18.25
N PHE A 848 2.58 16.16 18.53
CA PHE A 848 3.74 16.75 17.84
C PHE A 848 3.73 16.45 16.34
N GLN A 849 3.38 15.21 15.94
CA GLN A 849 3.23 14.88 14.51
C GLN A 849 2.16 15.72 13.83
N ASP A 850 0.99 15.87 14.48
CA ASP A 850 -0.08 16.74 13.97
C ASP A 850 0.40 18.17 13.74
N LEU A 851 1.29 18.69 14.61
CA LEU A 851 1.89 20.01 14.45
C LEU A 851 2.82 20.07 13.23
N VAL A 852 3.75 19.11 13.12
CA VAL A 852 4.71 19.03 12.01
C VAL A 852 4.00 18.90 10.66
N GLU A 853 3.03 18.01 10.57
CA GLU A 853 2.26 17.76 9.35
C GLU A 853 1.37 18.96 8.94
N SER A 854 1.09 19.84 9.87
CA SER A 854 0.29 21.04 9.65
C SER A 854 1.12 22.32 9.49
N ASP A 855 2.45 22.15 9.38
CA ASP A 855 3.41 23.25 9.29
C ASP A 855 3.39 24.22 10.48
N ILE A 856 2.95 23.73 11.64
CA ILE A 856 3.05 24.46 12.90
C ILE A 856 4.41 24.19 13.49
N ARG A 857 5.23 25.23 13.65
CA ARG A 857 6.54 25.09 14.25
C ARG A 857 6.41 24.77 15.74
N TYR A 858 7.29 23.92 16.22
CA TYR A 858 7.33 23.50 17.62
C TYR A 858 8.70 23.76 18.22
N LEU A 859 8.73 24.29 19.44
CA LEU A 859 9.97 24.55 20.17
C LEU A 859 9.79 24.22 21.66
N PRO A 860 10.51 23.25 22.22
CA PRO A 860 10.65 23.14 23.65
C PRO A 860 11.69 24.15 24.15
N LEU A 861 11.36 24.89 25.20
CA LEU A 861 12.19 25.95 25.72
C LEU A 861 12.52 25.69 27.19
N TYR A 862 13.81 25.75 27.50
CA TYR A 862 14.35 25.48 28.85
C TYR A 862 14.98 26.76 29.43
N PRO A 863 14.21 27.66 30.07
CA PRO A 863 14.71 28.96 30.50
C PRO A 863 15.81 28.89 31.54
N ASP A 864 15.88 27.81 32.31
CA ASP A 864 16.87 27.65 33.40
C ASP A 864 18.27 27.21 32.90
N GLN A 865 18.41 26.99 31.61
CA GLN A 865 19.71 26.63 31.04
C GLN A 865 20.61 27.85 30.82
N PRO A 866 21.95 27.68 30.99
CA PRO A 866 22.90 28.71 30.59
C PRO A 866 22.71 29.10 29.11
N ASP A 867 22.85 30.35 28.80
CA ASP A 867 22.80 30.93 27.48
C ASP A 867 21.41 30.93 26.80
N VAL A 868 20.36 30.54 27.50
CA VAL A 868 18.96 30.68 27.04
C VAL A 868 18.40 32.02 27.50
N VAL A 869 17.78 32.72 26.57
CA VAL A 869 17.08 33.97 26.82
C VAL A 869 15.59 33.69 26.97
N PHE A 870 14.99 34.23 27.99
CA PHE A 870 13.52 34.30 28.13
C PHE A 870 13.20 35.64 28.84
N ASP A 871 12.45 36.51 28.19
CA ASP A 871 12.08 37.81 28.70
C ASP A 871 10.80 37.73 29.53
N ASP A 872 10.93 37.22 30.75
CA ASP A 872 9.81 37.11 31.70
C ASP A 872 9.11 38.43 31.92
N ASP A 873 9.86 39.54 31.94
CA ASP A 873 9.31 40.87 32.17
C ASP A 873 8.37 41.30 31.04
N PHE A 874 8.76 41.06 29.80
CA PHE A 874 7.89 41.30 28.67
C PHE A 874 6.62 40.43 28.71
N PHE A 875 6.74 39.14 28.93
CA PHE A 875 5.59 38.22 28.91
C PHE A 875 4.61 38.49 30.09
N ARG A 876 5.11 38.86 31.27
CA ARG A 876 4.27 39.07 32.47
C ARG A 876 3.70 40.48 32.57
N HIS A 877 4.32 41.49 31.99
CA HIS A 877 3.93 42.90 32.18
C HIS A 877 3.41 43.59 30.90
N ALA A 878 3.58 43.05 29.71
CA ALA A 878 2.98 43.59 28.50
C ALA A 878 1.43 43.69 28.64
N HIS A 879 0.83 44.63 27.92
CA HIS A 879 -0.64 44.84 27.96
C HIS A 879 -1.40 43.57 27.49
N ASN A 880 -2.31 43.11 28.34
CA ASN A 880 -3.10 41.91 28.08
C ASN A 880 -4.45 42.27 27.42
N VAL A 881 -4.63 41.98 26.15
CA VAL A 881 -5.86 42.25 25.40
C VAL A 881 -6.91 41.12 25.52
N LEU A 882 -6.67 40.08 26.35
CA LEU A 882 -7.65 39.01 26.56
C LEU A 882 -9.04 39.52 26.97
N PRO A 883 -9.16 40.47 27.95
CA PRO A 883 -10.47 40.98 28.35
C PRO A 883 -11.23 41.69 27.22
N ASP A 884 -10.51 42.29 26.28
CA ASP A 884 -11.12 42.95 25.11
C ASP A 884 -11.57 41.95 24.05
N LEU A 885 -10.79 40.91 23.79
CA LEU A 885 -11.08 39.89 22.80
C LEU A 885 -12.15 38.87 23.27
N LEU A 886 -12.08 38.51 24.54
CA LEU A 886 -12.96 37.51 25.16
C LEU A 886 -13.47 38.00 26.54
N PRO A 887 -14.37 38.98 26.62
CA PRO A 887 -14.81 39.58 27.91
C PRO A 887 -15.35 38.60 28.94
N ARG A 888 -15.94 37.49 28.48
CA ARG A 888 -16.49 36.43 29.34
C ARG A 888 -15.42 35.69 30.16
N TYR A 889 -14.16 35.79 29.75
CA TYR A 889 -13.02 35.08 30.33
C TYR A 889 -11.99 36.04 30.92
N ALA A 890 -12.40 37.27 31.23
CA ALA A 890 -11.54 38.30 31.84
C ALA A 890 -10.99 37.86 33.20
N ASP A 891 -11.69 36.98 33.90
CA ASP A 891 -11.27 36.37 35.18
C ASP A 891 -10.00 35.49 35.03
N LEU A 892 -9.76 34.96 33.84
CA LEU A 892 -8.54 34.21 33.52
C LEU A 892 -7.37 35.08 33.03
N ALA A 893 -7.49 36.41 33.05
CA ALA A 893 -6.44 37.31 32.57
C ALA A 893 -5.14 37.24 33.42
N ALA A 894 -5.22 36.72 34.63
CA ALA A 894 -4.03 36.43 35.45
C ALA A 894 -3.26 35.18 34.95
N VAL A 895 -3.96 34.24 34.32
CA VAL A 895 -3.38 32.97 33.84
C VAL A 895 -3.06 33.01 32.36
N ILE A 896 -3.93 33.64 31.56
CA ILE A 896 -3.78 33.75 30.09
C ILE A 896 -3.57 35.22 29.73
N ARG A 897 -2.47 35.49 29.06
CA ARG A 897 -2.16 36.82 28.54
C ARG A 897 -2.13 36.77 27.01
N VAL A 898 -2.89 37.64 26.35
CA VAL A 898 -2.83 37.86 24.92
C VAL A 898 -2.13 39.18 24.70
N ILE A 899 -0.93 39.12 24.14
CA ILE A 899 -0.07 40.27 23.90
C ILE A 899 -0.16 40.69 22.45
N ASP A 900 -0.62 41.90 22.18
CA ASP A 900 -0.43 42.53 20.87
C ASP A 900 1.02 43.03 20.76
N VAL A 901 1.79 42.37 19.88
CA VAL A 901 3.24 42.65 19.76
C VAL A 901 3.49 44.08 19.28
N ALA A 902 2.75 44.55 18.30
CA ALA A 902 2.92 45.90 17.74
C ALA A 902 2.60 46.97 18.77
N ALA A 903 1.50 46.80 19.51
CA ALA A 903 1.13 47.74 20.57
C ALA A 903 2.13 47.77 21.74
N SER A 904 2.66 46.58 22.12
CA SER A 904 3.58 46.42 23.27
C SER A 904 5.03 46.72 22.91
N ALA A 905 5.44 46.62 21.63
CA ALA A 905 6.83 46.76 21.19
C ALA A 905 7.06 47.93 20.22
N GLY A 906 6.19 48.94 20.26
CA GLY A 906 6.37 50.20 19.51
C GLY A 906 6.30 50.00 17.99
N GLY A 907 5.34 49.23 17.51
CA GLY A 907 5.08 48.98 16.07
C GLY A 907 5.87 47.81 15.47
N LYS A 908 6.70 47.11 16.26
CA LYS A 908 7.51 45.97 15.81
C LYS A 908 6.67 44.70 15.72
N VAL A 909 7.16 43.74 14.92
CA VAL A 909 6.63 42.35 14.83
C VAL A 909 7.67 41.37 15.37
N LEU A 910 7.20 40.20 15.82
CA LEU A 910 8.09 39.13 16.26
C LEU A 910 8.41 38.21 15.09
N ARG A 911 9.69 37.90 14.88
CA ARG A 911 10.19 36.88 13.97
C ARG A 911 10.97 35.83 14.73
N VAL A 912 10.76 34.55 14.38
CA VAL A 912 11.50 33.43 14.96
C VAL A 912 12.32 32.73 13.89
N PHE A 913 13.62 32.64 14.14
CA PHE A 913 14.60 31.96 13.30
C PHE A 913 14.98 30.63 13.95
N LEU A 914 14.93 29.54 13.20
CA LEU A 914 15.16 28.19 13.69
C LEU A 914 16.22 27.52 12.80
N ASN A 915 17.32 27.10 13.41
CA ASN A 915 18.42 26.41 12.73
C ASN A 915 18.78 25.15 13.52
N ALA A 916 18.35 24.04 13.00
CA ALA A 916 18.61 22.75 13.61
C ALA A 916 20.07 22.27 13.47
N ASP A 917 20.81 22.76 12.46
CA ASP A 917 22.22 22.39 12.28
C ASP A 917 23.12 23.06 13.33
N LEU A 918 22.70 24.23 13.79
CA LEU A 918 23.36 24.97 14.90
C LEU A 918 22.72 24.64 16.26
N ASP A 919 21.57 23.93 16.25
CA ASP A 919 20.71 23.71 17.43
C ASP A 919 20.33 25.05 18.12
N GLN A 920 20.04 26.07 17.32
CA GLN A 920 19.75 27.44 17.78
C GLN A 920 18.41 27.94 17.27
N ALA A 921 17.62 28.52 18.17
CA ALA A 921 16.46 29.32 17.85
C ALA A 921 16.60 30.72 18.45
N LEU A 922 16.11 31.72 17.72
CA LEU A 922 16.16 33.12 18.16
C LEU A 922 14.87 33.83 17.77
N ALA A 923 14.18 34.42 18.75
CA ALA A 923 12.99 35.21 18.57
C ALA A 923 13.30 36.69 18.76
N VAL A 924 13.10 37.49 17.71
CA VAL A 924 13.56 38.87 17.63
C VAL A 924 12.42 39.83 17.26
N LEU A 925 12.33 40.94 17.97
CA LEU A 925 11.47 42.08 17.61
C LEU A 925 12.12 42.89 16.49
N VAL A 926 11.46 42.96 15.34
CA VAL A 926 11.96 43.66 14.15
C VAL A 926 10.93 44.64 13.60
N GLU A 927 11.39 45.66 12.88
CA GLU A 927 10.48 46.50 12.13
C GLU A 927 9.82 45.71 10.99
N PRO A 928 8.53 45.95 10.66
CA PRO A 928 7.85 45.20 9.60
C PRO A 928 8.53 45.31 8.22
N SER A 929 9.20 46.44 7.95
CA SER A 929 9.93 46.68 6.71
C SER A 929 11.36 46.14 6.68
N GLU A 930 11.88 45.63 7.78
CA GLU A 930 13.24 45.11 7.89
C GLU A 930 13.36 43.79 7.11
N VAL A 931 14.08 43.78 5.97
CA VAL A 931 14.29 42.59 5.15
C VAL A 931 15.29 41.70 5.90
N PRO A 932 15.04 40.38 6.01
CA PRO A 932 15.99 39.48 6.68
C PRO A 932 17.22 39.27 5.85
N GLY A 933 18.40 39.62 6.42
CA GLY A 933 19.69 39.26 5.83
C GLY A 933 20.45 40.39 5.14
N SER A 934 20.16 41.68 5.41
CA SER A 934 21.05 42.82 5.12
C SER A 934 21.99 43.08 6.27
#